data_e876830c0dc709d9393be504198a19e2
#
_entry.id   e876830c0dc709d9393be504198a19e2
#
_cell.length_a   1.000
_cell.length_b   1.000
_cell.length_c   1.000
_cell.angle_alpha   90.00
_cell.angle_beta   90.00
_cell.angle_gamma   90.00
#
_symmetry.space_group_name_H-M   'P 1'
#
loop_
_entity.id
_entity.type
_entity.pdbx_description
1 polymer ?
#
loop_
_entity_poly.entity_id
_entity_poly.type
_entity_poly.pdbx_seq_one_letter_code
_entity_poly.pdbx_strand_id
1 'polypeptide(L)'
;MSNQDLEDQIDQKELAPGVLLIKEYKKVENDPNIPDIMGIFTFKVQLKTMNVVNFEVYLNQSENIELEDKEEGKELETKNTIMPFETKVVAKVILKDNWKLKSKFKLTMGIPEKPAQMKYIEKDEKKLKNQIDLIEPKIKNIPFEFMTIDEINSELKRLKTNFIDINFLPCDNSVINSKYDENLKNFLEYVIHWRRPEEFIQNELNENNDFDMALRVFSRDKEPDPNDIRQGLIPCSHLDSALSSLAEKYNLIKRLFKNDTYNENGLYQIKLCVGGEWTTVVVDDYFPCIPMSSPLVTASQSNELWILILEKALAKVYDCYYNLTCLNLSDFFLTLTGCPSFSYNLENLQNEEKKDIFNKIKNFVLEKKYLVVAISKMNDLDSNNNNEENEDDTGLTVPNYGYTIIDIKMKYKPNLIVLRRVWFDEKRENNIDNYINNLINEYPSLVNEFNDNVLVLTFKDFLKEFSSLAVCLTKNWEEVHIRGKFVKIGDEITNNEENEQVMSKWYYSINLEKQTNLIISLFQDEDKFKENDARKNLLDISISVLKLELNNNSNKNEIIHIQTYDFSMSPNLQLEFNLPPGQYLIVPRTSGCLFGRSLLNNLKTENKNNENGVEIYNVETKIFSSIFINTVKDIFKKFDILLNKSLGFREFKQFLECVKVDTSSFDENVFKNITEEFQSYNGCITENGFVEFWKKKTIENIEEVKNWLKALGYDNDLYPLKSRCFMLTFHSDIPISVSARDALSTDLNKKIDKLIIKSMGEKIKNKKDISVFQYQSKISNINSYGCLNEGNEPYRVSINFKSENNIYSYGKNKIEKIVQPNKYEFFTHVFPFPNNDMNNELEFNIEYFPLN
;
A
#
# COMPACT_ATOMS: atom_id res chain seq x y z
N MET A 1 16.95 20.12 -46.73
CA MET A 1 15.76 20.96 -46.86
C MET A 1 16.22 22.22 -47.61
N SER A 2 15.46 22.73 -48.56
CA SER A 2 15.71 23.94 -49.32
C SER A 2 14.40 24.71 -49.47
N ASN A 3 14.51 26.01 -49.75
CA ASN A 3 13.44 27.01 -49.82
C ASN A 3 12.25 26.57 -50.70
N GLN A 4 11.26 25.90 -50.18
CA GLN A 4 9.90 25.81 -50.72
C GLN A 4 8.94 25.84 -49.55
N ASP A 5 8.16 26.94 -49.47
CA ASP A 5 6.98 27.20 -48.61
C ASP A 5 6.83 26.29 -47.37
N LEU A 6 7.74 26.41 -46.41
CA LEU A 6 7.63 25.79 -45.11
C LEU A 6 6.78 26.69 -44.21
N GLU A 7 5.62 26.22 -43.80
CA GLU A 7 4.88 26.73 -42.66
C GLU A 7 5.54 26.21 -41.36
N ASP A 8 5.17 26.78 -40.21
CA ASP A 8 5.67 26.31 -38.93
C ASP A 8 5.45 24.79 -38.78
N GLN A 9 6.54 24.04 -38.59
CA GLN A 9 6.52 22.57 -38.57
C GLN A 9 7.33 22.06 -37.40
N ILE A 10 6.79 21.00 -36.75
CA ILE A 10 7.51 20.20 -35.76
C ILE A 10 7.65 18.80 -36.30
N ASP A 11 8.88 18.28 -36.38
CA ASP A 11 9.21 16.91 -36.78
C ASP A 11 9.94 16.21 -35.63
N GLN A 12 9.51 15.02 -35.30
CA GLN A 12 10.11 14.23 -34.22
C GLN A 12 10.65 12.92 -34.79
N LYS A 13 11.85 12.54 -34.33
CA LYS A 13 12.50 11.29 -34.74
C LYS A 13 13.26 10.67 -33.59
N GLU A 14 12.98 9.40 -33.30
CA GLU A 14 13.79 8.62 -32.37
C GLU A 14 15.12 8.24 -33.04
N LEU A 15 16.26 8.60 -32.41
CA LEU A 15 17.61 8.34 -32.90
C LEU A 15 18.21 7.07 -32.28
N ALA A 16 17.85 6.77 -31.04
CA ALA A 16 18.22 5.57 -30.29
C ALA A 16 17.10 5.31 -29.24
N PRO A 17 16.98 4.12 -28.68
CA PRO A 17 15.97 3.83 -27.69
C PRO A 17 15.91 4.89 -26.59
N GLY A 18 14.78 5.62 -26.52
CA GLY A 18 14.55 6.69 -25.54
C GLY A 18 15.30 8.00 -25.82
N VAL A 19 15.85 8.21 -27.01
CA VAL A 19 16.50 9.47 -27.43
C VAL A 19 15.73 10.06 -28.60
N LEU A 20 14.92 11.09 -28.33
CA LEU A 20 14.11 11.77 -29.36
C LEU A 20 14.80 13.05 -29.81
N LEU A 21 14.94 13.21 -31.13
CA LEU A 21 15.31 14.47 -31.77
C LEU A 21 14.04 15.17 -32.23
N ILE A 22 13.82 16.38 -31.74
CA ILE A 22 12.70 17.24 -32.08
C ILE A 22 13.29 18.39 -32.93
N LYS A 23 12.70 18.60 -34.08
CA LYS A 23 13.09 19.67 -35.02
C LYS A 23 11.91 20.61 -35.18
N GLU A 24 12.11 21.84 -34.77
CA GLU A 24 11.10 22.89 -34.87
C GLU A 24 11.56 23.92 -35.89
N TYR A 25 10.72 24.24 -36.86
CA TYR A 25 10.90 25.34 -37.77
C TYR A 25 9.87 26.42 -37.47
N LYS A 26 10.33 27.68 -37.32
CA LYS A 26 9.47 28.83 -37.14
C LYS A 26 9.81 29.87 -38.17
N LYS A 27 8.84 30.24 -39.01
CA LYS A 27 8.97 31.29 -39.98
C LYS A 27 9.03 32.64 -39.27
N VAL A 28 10.00 33.49 -39.67
CA VAL A 28 10.08 34.88 -39.17
C VAL A 28 9.42 35.76 -40.20
N GLU A 29 8.41 36.54 -39.79
CA GLU A 29 7.81 37.57 -40.65
C GLU A 29 8.85 38.69 -40.84
N ASN A 30 8.94 39.24 -42.05
CA ASN A 30 9.91 40.28 -42.44
C ASN A 30 9.90 41.44 -41.44
N ASP A 31 10.88 41.48 -40.54
CA ASP A 31 11.16 42.62 -39.67
C ASP A 31 12.04 43.60 -40.43
N PRO A 32 11.62 44.87 -40.64
CA PRO A 32 12.41 45.85 -41.34
C PRO A 32 13.79 46.12 -40.72
N ASN A 33 13.99 45.77 -39.44
CA ASN A 33 15.24 45.93 -38.70
C ASN A 33 16.22 44.77 -38.89
N ILE A 34 15.78 43.62 -39.48
CA ILE A 34 16.60 42.41 -39.67
C ILE A 34 16.23 41.79 -41.02
N PRO A 35 16.64 42.43 -42.15
CA PRO A 35 16.08 42.11 -43.47
C PRO A 35 16.49 40.76 -44.06
N ASP A 36 17.45 40.00 -43.46
CA ASP A 36 18.05 38.81 -44.09
C ASP A 36 17.64 37.50 -43.42
N ILE A 37 16.73 37.50 -42.39
CA ILE A 37 16.30 36.28 -41.68
C ILE A 37 14.99 35.74 -42.24
N MET A 38 15.03 34.52 -42.77
CA MET A 38 13.87 33.81 -43.34
C MET A 38 13.12 32.93 -42.30
N GLY A 39 13.83 32.48 -41.28
CA GLY A 39 13.27 31.63 -40.25
C GLY A 39 14.32 31.12 -39.24
N ILE A 40 13.82 30.48 -38.21
CA ILE A 40 14.65 29.84 -37.16
C ILE A 40 14.38 28.35 -37.15
N PHE A 41 15.46 27.56 -37.18
CA PHE A 41 15.36 26.09 -37.05
C PHE A 41 15.98 25.68 -35.71
N THR A 42 15.16 25.09 -34.84
CA THR A 42 15.58 24.67 -33.50
C THR A 42 15.69 23.16 -33.44
N PHE A 43 16.82 22.62 -33.03
CA PHE A 43 17.03 21.23 -32.69
C PHE A 43 16.95 21.07 -31.19
N LYS A 44 16.04 20.23 -30.73
CA LYS A 44 15.93 19.81 -29.32
C LYS A 44 16.17 18.30 -29.24
N VAL A 45 16.77 17.86 -28.14
CA VAL A 45 16.88 16.43 -27.82
C VAL A 45 16.19 16.20 -26.50
N GLN A 46 15.25 15.26 -26.51
CA GLN A 46 14.56 14.78 -25.31
C GLN A 46 15.06 13.37 -24.99
N LEU A 47 15.52 13.19 -23.76
CA LEU A 47 15.86 11.87 -23.25
C LEU A 47 14.68 11.28 -22.47
N LYS A 48 14.32 10.06 -22.82
CA LYS A 48 13.39 9.20 -22.08
C LYS A 48 14.15 8.00 -21.49
N THR A 49 15.45 8.14 -21.27
CA THR A 49 16.32 7.10 -20.72
C THR A 49 17.11 7.62 -19.55
N MET A 50 17.64 6.68 -18.79
CA MET A 50 18.49 6.91 -17.62
C MET A 50 19.96 7.23 -18.01
N ASN A 51 20.32 7.22 -19.28
CA ASN A 51 21.69 7.46 -19.74
C ASN A 51 21.96 8.96 -19.92
N VAL A 52 23.20 9.40 -19.70
CA VAL A 52 23.67 10.67 -20.17
C VAL A 52 24.03 10.55 -21.66
N VAL A 53 23.62 11.54 -22.43
CA VAL A 53 23.91 11.56 -23.87
C VAL A 53 24.77 12.77 -24.20
N ASN A 54 25.96 12.51 -24.73
CA ASN A 54 26.74 13.56 -25.40
C ASN A 54 26.26 13.63 -26.86
N PHE A 55 25.69 14.76 -27.20
CA PHE A 55 25.08 14.99 -28.51
C PHE A 55 25.81 16.08 -29.25
N GLU A 56 26.30 15.77 -30.43
CA GLU A 56 27.03 16.67 -31.27
C GLU A 56 26.26 16.93 -32.59
N VAL A 57 26.06 18.18 -32.94
CA VAL A 57 25.38 18.60 -34.17
C VAL A 57 26.44 19.22 -35.11
N TYR A 58 26.55 18.70 -36.33
CA TYR A 58 27.43 19.16 -37.35
C TYR A 58 26.65 19.74 -38.54
N LEU A 59 26.87 21.04 -38.79
CA LEU A 59 26.19 21.81 -39.86
C LEU A 59 27.10 22.30 -40.95
N ASN A 60 28.37 21.85 -40.96
CA ASN A 60 29.43 22.34 -41.84
C ASN A 60 29.15 22.15 -43.37
N GLN A 61 28.14 21.38 -43.76
CA GLN A 61 27.71 21.23 -45.16
C GLN A 61 26.46 22.05 -45.52
N SER A 62 26.08 22.97 -44.66
CA SER A 62 24.95 23.87 -44.84
C SER A 62 25.40 25.18 -45.47
N GLU A 63 24.50 25.83 -46.22
CA GLU A 63 24.73 27.09 -46.91
C GLU A 63 23.75 28.14 -46.40
N ASN A 64 24.22 29.39 -46.25
CA ASN A 64 23.42 30.56 -45.82
C ASN A 64 22.68 30.36 -44.51
N ILE A 65 23.38 29.83 -43.49
CA ILE A 65 22.86 29.62 -42.13
C ILE A 65 23.82 30.27 -41.11
N GLU A 66 23.31 30.57 -39.93
CA GLU A 66 24.08 31.04 -38.78
C GLU A 66 23.62 30.36 -37.51
N LEU A 67 24.56 30.03 -36.62
CA LEU A 67 24.20 29.53 -35.26
C LEU A 67 24.00 30.74 -34.35
N GLU A 68 22.87 30.71 -33.57
CA GLU A 68 22.52 31.82 -32.68
C GLU A 68 23.63 32.13 -31.64
N ASP A 69 24.31 31.09 -31.14
CA ASP A 69 25.36 31.20 -30.10
C ASP A 69 26.78 30.97 -30.63
N LYS A 70 27.09 31.47 -31.81
CA LYS A 70 28.42 31.25 -32.43
C LYS A 70 29.46 32.20 -31.87
N GLU A 71 30.56 31.67 -31.30
CA GLU A 71 31.79 32.42 -31.10
C GLU A 71 32.50 32.62 -32.42
N GLU A 72 32.95 33.85 -32.71
CA GLU A 72 33.66 34.19 -33.94
C GLU A 72 34.88 33.26 -34.18
N GLY A 73 34.88 32.57 -35.32
CA GLY A 73 36.01 31.74 -35.79
C GLY A 73 35.88 30.25 -35.53
N LYS A 74 34.79 29.76 -34.93
CA LYS A 74 34.54 28.31 -34.75
C LYS A 74 33.74 27.70 -35.90
N GLU A 75 33.92 26.37 -36.12
CA GLU A 75 33.15 25.59 -37.08
C GLU A 75 31.63 25.57 -36.70
N LEU A 76 30.76 25.29 -37.71
CA LEU A 76 29.31 25.17 -37.51
C LEU A 76 28.98 23.83 -36.83
N GLU A 77 29.42 23.70 -35.59
CA GLU A 77 29.12 22.54 -34.74
C GLU A 77 28.73 22.93 -33.31
N THR A 78 27.85 22.12 -32.69
CA THR A 78 27.52 22.25 -31.27
C THR A 78 27.76 20.93 -30.56
N LYS A 79 28.22 21.02 -29.32
CA LYS A 79 28.41 19.86 -28.42
C LYS A 79 27.62 20.07 -27.13
N ASN A 80 26.73 19.18 -26.86
CA ASN A 80 25.86 19.27 -25.70
C ASN A 80 25.89 17.97 -24.91
N THR A 81 25.96 18.05 -23.60
CA THR A 81 25.68 16.97 -22.70
C THR A 81 24.24 17.11 -22.23
N ILE A 82 23.45 16.04 -22.36
CA ILE A 82 22.04 16.00 -22.04
C ILE A 82 21.88 14.98 -20.90
N MET A 83 21.25 15.42 -19.83
CA MET A 83 21.06 14.60 -18.64
C MET A 83 19.84 13.67 -18.79
N PRO A 84 19.72 12.61 -17.99
CA PRO A 84 18.56 11.74 -17.98
C PRO A 84 17.25 12.53 -17.90
N PHE A 85 16.29 12.21 -18.78
CA PHE A 85 14.94 12.80 -18.86
C PHE A 85 14.90 14.32 -19.16
N GLU A 86 16.04 14.92 -19.51
CA GLU A 86 16.13 16.33 -19.92
C GLU A 86 15.65 16.51 -21.36
N THR A 87 14.96 17.62 -21.61
CA THR A 87 14.74 18.16 -22.96
C THR A 87 15.61 19.40 -23.13
N LYS A 88 16.58 19.35 -24.05
CA LYS A 88 17.57 20.43 -24.24
C LYS A 88 17.61 20.90 -25.66
N VAL A 89 17.64 22.22 -25.85
CA VAL A 89 18.00 22.82 -27.15
C VAL A 89 19.46 22.55 -27.40
N VAL A 90 19.76 21.83 -28.49
CA VAL A 90 21.15 21.44 -28.84
C VAL A 90 21.72 22.27 -29.95
N ALA A 91 20.90 22.90 -30.77
CA ALA A 91 21.31 23.89 -31.75
C ALA A 91 20.13 24.77 -32.16
N LYS A 92 20.36 26.06 -32.31
CA LYS A 92 19.40 27.02 -32.84
C LYS A 92 20.03 27.69 -34.06
N VAL A 93 19.42 27.55 -35.22
CA VAL A 93 19.97 27.91 -36.53
C VAL A 93 19.12 29.01 -37.15
N ILE A 94 19.73 30.15 -37.44
CA ILE A 94 19.13 31.24 -38.16
C ILE A 94 19.31 30.99 -39.66
N LEU A 95 18.23 31.02 -40.40
CA LEU A 95 18.20 30.75 -41.84
C LEU A 95 18.13 32.05 -42.61
N LYS A 96 19.10 32.26 -43.56
CA LYS A 96 19.18 33.43 -44.40
C LYS A 96 18.63 33.09 -45.78
N ASP A 97 18.54 34.10 -46.66
CA ASP A 97 18.02 33.86 -48.01
C ASP A 97 18.79 32.75 -48.77
N ASN A 98 18.08 31.94 -49.54
CA ASN A 98 18.62 30.79 -50.30
C ASN A 98 19.37 29.76 -49.45
N TRP A 99 18.88 29.52 -48.21
CA TRP A 99 19.44 28.57 -47.26
C TRP A 99 19.35 27.12 -47.71
N LYS A 100 20.35 26.33 -47.32
CA LYS A 100 20.34 24.86 -47.40
C LYS A 100 20.84 24.31 -46.08
N LEU A 101 19.99 23.58 -45.36
CA LEU A 101 20.32 22.97 -44.08
C LEU A 101 20.64 21.47 -44.26
N LYS A 102 21.89 21.11 -43.93
CA LYS A 102 22.34 19.70 -43.84
C LYS A 102 22.90 19.47 -42.47
N SER A 103 22.22 18.63 -41.70
CA SER A 103 22.63 18.30 -40.35
C SER A 103 23.10 16.83 -40.27
N LYS A 104 24.22 16.63 -39.58
CA LYS A 104 24.68 15.30 -39.12
C LYS A 104 24.72 15.31 -37.60
N PHE A 105 24.36 14.20 -37.01
CA PHE A 105 24.34 14.05 -35.57
C PHE A 105 25.27 12.92 -35.16
N LYS A 106 26.02 13.15 -34.08
CA LYS A 106 26.75 12.12 -33.36
C LYS A 106 26.22 12.02 -31.95
N LEU A 107 25.91 10.81 -31.57
CA LEU A 107 25.34 10.50 -30.28
C LEU A 107 26.24 9.48 -29.59
N THR A 108 26.64 9.79 -28.35
CA THR A 108 27.41 8.88 -27.51
C THR A 108 26.65 8.74 -26.19
N MET A 109 26.17 7.53 -25.92
CA MET A 109 25.52 7.19 -24.66
C MET A 109 26.60 6.74 -23.68
N GLY A 110 26.55 7.25 -22.47
CA GLY A 110 27.48 6.90 -21.40
C GLY A 110 26.77 6.78 -20.07
N ILE A 111 27.36 6.04 -19.17
CA ILE A 111 27.08 6.13 -17.74
C ILE A 111 27.62 7.48 -17.29
N PRO A 112 26.88 8.26 -16.48
CA PRO A 112 27.34 9.59 -16.08
C PRO A 112 28.66 9.49 -15.32
N GLU A 113 29.76 9.91 -15.92
CA GLU A 113 30.92 10.31 -15.13
C GLU A 113 30.45 11.44 -14.22
N LYS A 114 30.78 11.38 -12.92
CA LYS A 114 30.39 12.38 -11.91
C LYS A 114 30.66 13.79 -12.45
N PRO A 115 29.65 14.59 -12.87
CA PRO A 115 29.87 15.93 -13.42
C PRO A 115 30.46 16.87 -12.35
N ALA A 116 31.02 17.99 -12.73
CA ALA A 116 31.49 19.04 -11.80
C ALA A 116 30.36 19.48 -10.82
N GLN A 117 29.12 19.37 -11.23
CA GLN A 117 27.90 19.55 -10.43
C GLN A 117 27.82 18.60 -9.22
N MET A 118 28.41 17.40 -9.28
CA MET A 118 28.46 16.47 -8.14
C MET A 118 29.16 17.06 -6.92
N LYS A 119 30.16 17.90 -7.11
CA LYS A 119 30.81 18.62 -5.99
C LYS A 119 29.83 19.56 -5.29
N TYR A 120 28.90 20.13 -6.04
CA TYR A 120 27.84 20.97 -5.48
C TYR A 120 26.85 20.14 -4.68
N ILE A 121 26.38 19.01 -5.23
CA ILE A 121 25.48 18.07 -4.57
C ILE A 121 26.11 17.52 -3.28
N GLU A 122 27.35 17.02 -3.35
CA GLU A 122 28.10 16.56 -2.16
C GLU A 122 28.22 17.66 -1.07
N LYS A 123 28.34 18.91 -1.49
CA LYS A 123 28.37 20.05 -0.56
C LYS A 123 27.00 20.31 0.08
N ASP A 124 25.92 20.18 -0.71
CA ASP A 124 24.55 20.37 -0.20
C ASP A 124 24.13 19.21 0.71
N GLU A 125 24.46 17.97 0.38
CA GLU A 125 24.24 16.80 1.25
C GLU A 125 24.97 16.97 2.58
N LYS A 126 26.21 17.41 2.56
CA LYS A 126 26.96 17.69 3.78
C LYS A 126 26.33 18.82 4.60
N LYS A 127 25.82 19.86 3.95
CA LYS A 127 25.09 20.96 4.58
C LYS A 127 23.79 20.46 5.20
N LEU A 128 23.03 19.64 4.46
CA LEU A 128 21.79 19.03 4.93
C LEU A 128 22.04 18.14 6.14
N LYS A 129 23.05 17.27 6.11
CA LYS A 129 23.44 16.43 7.24
C LYS A 129 23.79 17.27 8.48
N ASN A 130 24.57 18.32 8.33
CA ASN A 130 24.88 19.23 9.45
C ASN A 130 23.63 19.93 9.98
N GLN A 131 22.65 20.26 9.13
CA GLN A 131 21.36 20.82 9.55
C GLN A 131 20.54 19.80 10.35
N ILE A 132 20.48 18.55 9.91
CA ILE A 132 19.81 17.46 10.62
C ILE A 132 20.41 17.30 12.02
N ASP A 133 21.74 17.19 12.13
CA ASP A 133 22.45 17.04 13.40
C ASP A 133 22.17 18.20 14.39
N LEU A 134 21.96 19.41 13.86
CA LEU A 134 21.64 20.59 14.67
C LEU A 134 20.16 20.69 15.08
N ILE A 135 19.26 20.16 14.26
CA ILE A 135 17.81 20.30 14.43
C ILE A 135 17.26 19.13 15.25
N GLU A 136 17.72 17.90 15.01
CA GLU A 136 17.22 16.69 15.66
C GLU A 136 17.09 16.82 17.18
N PRO A 137 18.10 17.29 17.95
CA PRO A 137 17.98 17.44 19.39
C PRO A 137 16.89 18.43 19.83
N LYS A 138 16.51 19.35 18.94
CA LYS A 138 15.53 20.41 19.24
C LYS A 138 14.11 19.95 18.97
N ILE A 139 13.89 19.08 17.97
CA ILE A 139 12.55 18.73 17.49
C ILE A 139 12.11 17.32 17.90
N LYS A 140 13.02 16.42 18.28
CA LYS A 140 12.71 15.01 18.56
C LYS A 140 11.64 14.79 19.63
N ASN A 141 11.51 15.73 20.57
CA ASN A 141 10.53 15.64 21.64
C ASN A 141 9.24 16.46 21.37
N ILE A 142 9.11 17.03 20.17
CA ILE A 142 7.92 17.81 19.80
C ILE A 142 6.92 16.87 19.10
N PRO A 143 5.69 16.73 19.64
CA PRO A 143 4.69 15.83 19.09
C PRO A 143 3.89 16.50 17.95
N PHE A 144 4.54 16.78 16.83
CA PHE A 144 3.96 17.51 15.68
C PHE A 144 2.67 16.89 15.14
N GLU A 145 2.49 15.58 15.27
CA GLU A 145 1.29 14.87 14.81
C GLU A 145 0.01 15.28 15.55
N PHE A 146 0.16 15.79 16.80
CA PHE A 146 -0.96 16.21 17.65
C PHE A 146 -1.21 17.72 17.60
N MET A 147 -0.25 18.50 17.16
CA MET A 147 -0.30 19.95 17.15
C MET A 147 -1.11 20.49 15.98
N THR A 148 -1.69 21.68 16.16
CA THR A 148 -2.27 22.45 15.06
C THR A 148 -1.18 23.11 14.21
N ILE A 149 -1.50 23.48 13.00
CA ILE A 149 -0.54 24.15 12.08
C ILE A 149 -0.01 25.46 12.68
N ASP A 150 -0.86 26.22 13.38
CA ASP A 150 -0.46 27.49 14.00
C ASP A 150 0.54 27.26 15.15
N GLU A 151 0.30 26.24 15.98
CA GLU A 151 1.24 25.83 17.04
C GLU A 151 2.57 25.39 16.45
N ILE A 152 2.54 24.56 15.39
CA ILE A 152 3.73 24.10 14.67
C ILE A 152 4.53 25.27 14.12
N ASN A 153 3.87 26.18 13.39
CA ASN A 153 4.52 27.34 12.80
C ASN A 153 5.13 28.26 13.88
N SER A 154 4.44 28.43 14.99
CA SER A 154 4.93 29.20 16.15
C SER A 154 6.18 28.57 16.76
N GLU A 155 6.17 27.24 16.90
CA GLU A 155 7.28 26.48 17.46
C GLU A 155 8.52 26.49 16.54
N LEU A 156 8.33 26.25 15.22
CA LEU A 156 9.42 26.30 14.25
C LEU A 156 10.03 27.71 14.13
N LYS A 157 9.21 28.76 14.21
CA LYS A 157 9.70 30.16 14.30
C LYS A 157 10.51 30.39 15.56
N ARG A 158 10.06 29.87 16.72
CA ARG A 158 10.80 29.95 17.98
C ARG A 158 12.19 29.28 17.87
N LEU A 159 12.24 28.12 17.20
CA LEU A 159 13.47 27.35 16.97
C LEU A 159 14.35 27.95 15.86
N LYS A 160 13.82 28.90 15.08
CA LYS A 160 14.48 29.52 13.90
C LYS A 160 14.97 28.48 12.90
N THR A 161 14.11 27.55 12.55
CA THR A 161 14.43 26.46 11.63
C THR A 161 13.23 26.06 10.80
N ASN A 162 13.49 25.58 9.58
CA ASN A 162 12.49 24.85 8.79
C ASN A 162 12.44 23.40 9.26
N PHE A 163 11.29 22.78 9.08
CA PHE A 163 11.10 21.40 9.47
C PHE A 163 11.92 20.45 8.57
N ILE A 164 12.53 19.44 9.20
CA ILE A 164 13.11 18.25 8.54
C ILE A 164 12.57 17.05 9.29
N ASP A 165 12.04 16.08 8.55
CA ASP A 165 11.48 14.87 9.14
C ASP A 165 12.59 13.91 9.58
N ILE A 166 12.90 13.89 10.86
CA ILE A 166 13.93 13.02 11.45
C ILE A 166 13.53 11.54 11.48
N ASN A 167 12.24 11.23 11.28
CA ASN A 167 11.73 9.86 11.23
C ASN A 167 11.64 9.32 9.79
N PHE A 168 11.84 10.18 8.79
CA PHE A 168 11.92 9.83 7.37
C PHE A 168 12.91 10.78 6.68
N LEU A 169 14.19 10.56 6.94
CA LEU A 169 15.26 11.45 6.52
C LEU A 169 15.37 11.56 5.00
N PRO A 170 15.73 12.73 4.47
CA PRO A 170 16.05 12.93 3.05
C PRO A 170 17.40 12.27 2.71
N CYS A 171 17.38 10.96 2.47
CA CYS A 171 18.56 10.15 2.14
C CYS A 171 18.17 8.97 1.24
N ASP A 172 19.14 8.28 0.65
CA ASP A 172 18.93 7.19 -0.30
C ASP A 172 18.09 6.04 0.28
N ASN A 173 18.25 5.74 1.57
CA ASN A 173 17.47 4.68 2.24
C ASN A 173 15.96 4.98 2.24
N SER A 174 15.56 6.25 2.20
CA SER A 174 14.16 6.64 2.10
C SER A 174 13.59 6.45 0.69
N VAL A 175 14.45 6.37 -0.33
CA VAL A 175 14.05 6.04 -1.70
C VAL A 175 13.98 4.53 -1.88
N ILE A 176 15.06 3.84 -1.51
CA ILE A 176 15.17 2.39 -1.59
C ILE A 176 15.96 1.85 -0.41
N ASN A 177 15.39 0.87 0.27
CA ASN A 177 16.11 0.24 1.36
C ASN A 177 17.08 -0.82 0.79
N SER A 178 18.39 -0.52 0.81
CA SER A 178 19.46 -1.32 0.21
C SER A 178 19.58 -2.76 0.76
N LYS A 179 18.80 -3.11 1.78
CA LYS A 179 18.80 -4.45 2.38
C LYS A 179 18.01 -5.48 1.58
N TYR A 180 17.19 -5.05 0.62
CA TYR A 180 16.23 -5.94 -0.05
C TYR A 180 16.73 -6.60 -1.33
N ASP A 181 17.57 -5.94 -2.15
CA ASP A 181 18.03 -6.55 -3.40
C ASP A 181 19.33 -5.91 -3.91
N GLU A 182 20.36 -6.71 -4.22
CA GLU A 182 21.59 -6.22 -4.85
C GLU A 182 21.37 -5.74 -6.28
N ASN A 183 20.38 -6.28 -6.98
CA ASN A 183 20.04 -5.83 -8.34
C ASN A 183 19.40 -4.44 -8.36
N LEU A 184 18.77 -4.02 -7.27
CA LEU A 184 18.21 -2.68 -7.11
C LEU A 184 19.25 -1.62 -6.81
N LYS A 185 20.48 -2.01 -6.41
CA LYS A 185 21.60 -1.05 -6.27
C LYS A 185 21.91 -0.35 -7.60
N ASN A 186 21.68 -1.02 -8.72
CA ASN A 186 21.83 -0.41 -10.04
C ASN A 186 20.85 0.75 -10.26
N PHE A 187 19.71 0.75 -9.58
CA PHE A 187 18.76 1.88 -9.61
C PHE A 187 19.31 3.11 -8.86
N LEU A 188 20.15 2.89 -7.84
CA LEU A 188 20.86 3.94 -7.07
C LEU A 188 22.17 4.40 -7.73
N GLU A 189 22.50 3.95 -8.94
CA GLU A 189 23.61 4.53 -9.71
C GLU A 189 23.37 6.02 -10.06
N TYR A 190 22.09 6.44 -9.95
CA TYR A 190 21.73 7.85 -10.04
C TYR A 190 22.00 8.53 -8.71
N VAL A 191 22.67 9.65 -8.77
CA VAL A 191 22.78 10.52 -7.61
C VAL A 191 21.43 11.18 -7.39
N ILE A 192 20.83 10.91 -6.24
CA ILE A 192 19.58 11.51 -5.84
C ILE A 192 19.90 12.82 -5.12
N HIS A 193 19.32 13.90 -5.58
CA HIS A 193 19.46 15.21 -4.96
C HIS A 193 18.16 15.58 -4.25
N TRP A 194 18.19 15.64 -2.92
CA TRP A 194 17.03 16.03 -2.13
C TRP A 194 16.86 17.54 -2.13
N ARG A 195 15.72 18.01 -2.63
CA ARG A 195 15.45 19.42 -2.84
C ARG A 195 14.07 19.81 -2.35
N ARG A 196 13.93 21.09 -1.94
CA ARG A 196 12.63 21.69 -1.62
C ARG A 196 11.97 22.25 -2.89
N PRO A 197 10.61 22.43 -2.88
CA PRO A 197 9.88 22.92 -4.05
C PRO A 197 10.42 24.22 -4.65
N GLU A 198 10.84 25.16 -3.81
CA GLU A 198 11.43 26.42 -4.24
C GLU A 198 12.66 26.25 -5.14
N GLU A 199 13.40 25.16 -4.97
CA GLU A 199 14.65 24.95 -5.70
C GLU A 199 14.43 24.35 -7.10
N PHE A 200 13.41 23.48 -7.29
CA PHE A 200 13.16 22.85 -8.59
C PHE A 200 12.03 23.54 -9.37
N ILE A 201 10.99 24.07 -8.72
CA ILE A 201 9.91 24.80 -9.40
C ILE A 201 10.43 26.13 -9.94
N GLN A 202 11.30 26.86 -9.22
CA GLN A 202 11.91 28.08 -9.73
C GLN A 202 12.78 27.84 -10.97
N ASN A 203 13.50 26.73 -11.05
CA ASN A 203 14.26 26.38 -12.23
C ASN A 203 13.37 26.17 -13.46
N GLU A 204 12.23 25.51 -13.31
CA GLU A 204 11.24 25.38 -14.40
C GLU A 204 10.61 26.72 -14.80
N LEU A 205 10.34 27.60 -13.84
CA LEU A 205 9.81 28.95 -14.10
C LEU A 205 10.80 29.84 -14.87
N ASN A 206 12.09 29.76 -14.57
CA ASN A 206 13.11 30.54 -15.26
C ASN A 206 13.30 30.09 -16.73
N GLU A 207 13.07 28.81 -17.03
CA GLU A 207 13.13 28.28 -18.41
C GLU A 207 11.90 28.68 -19.26
N ASN A 208 10.73 28.80 -18.65
CA ASN A 208 9.48 29.04 -19.38
C ASN A 208 8.96 30.49 -19.34
N ASN A 209 9.63 31.42 -18.60
CA ASN A 209 9.19 32.82 -18.40
C ASN A 209 7.75 33.00 -17.91
N ASP A 210 7.18 32.01 -17.25
CA ASP A 210 5.79 32.04 -16.79
C ASP A 210 5.75 32.62 -15.36
N PHE A 211 5.35 33.89 -15.24
CA PHE A 211 5.42 34.69 -14.00
C PHE A 211 4.32 34.38 -12.97
N ASP A 212 3.40 33.44 -13.24
CA ASP A 212 2.18 33.27 -12.43
C ASP A 212 2.15 32.01 -11.54
N MET A 213 3.29 31.32 -11.38
CA MET A 213 3.31 30.07 -10.62
C MET A 213 3.78 30.26 -9.18
N ALA A 214 2.86 30.71 -8.31
CA ALA A 214 3.09 30.64 -6.87
C ALA A 214 3.13 29.17 -6.40
N LEU A 215 4.04 28.86 -5.47
CA LEU A 215 4.09 27.57 -4.78
C LEU A 215 2.75 27.27 -4.09
N ARG A 216 2.16 26.12 -4.38
CA ARG A 216 0.83 25.76 -3.88
C ARG A 216 0.67 24.26 -3.69
N VAL A 217 -0.11 23.88 -2.69
CA VAL A 217 -0.49 22.47 -2.49
C VAL A 217 -1.54 22.09 -3.54
N PHE A 218 -2.59 22.89 -3.69
CA PHE A 218 -3.66 22.74 -4.67
C PHE A 218 -3.83 24.03 -5.48
N SER A 219 -4.27 23.91 -6.71
CA SER A 219 -4.66 25.07 -7.53
C SER A 219 -5.76 25.87 -6.86
N ARG A 220 -5.77 27.20 -7.05
CA ARG A 220 -6.83 28.07 -6.53
C ARG A 220 -8.09 27.99 -7.38
N ASP A 221 -7.90 27.87 -8.68
CA ASP A 221 -8.94 28.08 -9.69
C ASP A 221 -9.42 26.75 -10.34
N LYS A 222 -8.74 25.65 -10.07
CA LYS A 222 -9.05 24.32 -10.61
C LYS A 222 -9.01 23.26 -9.52
N GLU A 223 -9.91 22.30 -9.62
CA GLU A 223 -9.82 21.07 -8.86
C GLU A 223 -8.66 20.19 -9.39
N PRO A 224 -8.05 19.32 -8.55
CA PRO A 224 -7.09 18.33 -9.03
C PRO A 224 -7.62 17.60 -10.26
N ASP A 225 -6.86 17.62 -11.34
CA ASP A 225 -7.23 16.97 -12.60
C ASP A 225 -6.61 15.56 -12.67
N PRO A 226 -7.39 14.51 -12.98
CA PRO A 226 -6.86 13.18 -13.23
C PRO A 226 -5.70 13.15 -14.25
N ASN A 227 -5.73 14.05 -15.22
CA ASN A 227 -4.72 14.11 -16.30
C ASN A 227 -3.43 14.85 -15.90
N ASP A 228 -3.42 15.53 -14.75
CA ASP A 228 -2.22 16.24 -14.28
C ASP A 228 -1.17 15.31 -13.65
N ILE A 229 -1.51 14.05 -13.43
CA ILE A 229 -0.60 13.09 -12.77
C ILE A 229 0.45 12.61 -13.77
N ARG A 230 1.71 12.86 -13.43
CA ARG A 230 2.88 12.49 -14.20
C ARG A 230 3.69 11.44 -13.44
N GLN A 231 3.81 10.26 -14.01
CA GLN A 231 4.64 9.21 -13.44
C GLN A 231 6.11 9.64 -13.32
N GLY A 232 6.71 9.33 -12.17
CA GLY A 232 8.13 9.46 -11.93
C GLY A 232 8.96 8.30 -12.51
N LEU A 233 10.22 8.22 -12.08
CA LEU A 233 11.12 7.12 -12.46
C LEU A 233 10.85 5.85 -11.67
N ILE A 234 10.29 5.96 -10.46
CA ILE A 234 9.85 4.82 -9.69
C ILE A 234 8.52 4.35 -10.29
N PRO A 235 8.44 3.16 -10.89
CA PRO A 235 7.27 2.73 -11.65
C PRO A 235 6.15 2.27 -10.71
N CYS A 236 5.41 3.21 -10.13
CA CYS A 236 4.30 2.92 -9.21
C CYS A 236 2.93 3.11 -9.89
N SER A 237 2.67 2.32 -10.96
CA SER A 237 1.45 2.43 -11.78
C SER A 237 0.14 2.32 -10.97
N HIS A 238 0.12 1.53 -9.91
CA HIS A 238 -1.05 1.39 -9.04
C HIS A 238 -1.29 2.66 -8.19
N LEU A 239 -0.23 3.32 -7.69
CA LEU A 239 -0.38 4.61 -7.00
C LEU A 239 -0.87 5.68 -7.95
N ASP A 240 -0.24 5.79 -9.12
CA ASP A 240 -0.62 6.77 -10.14
C ASP A 240 -2.09 6.60 -10.53
N SER A 241 -2.52 5.35 -10.73
CA SER A 241 -3.91 5.00 -11.03
C SER A 241 -4.87 5.33 -9.87
N ALA A 242 -4.44 5.10 -8.61
CA ALA A 242 -5.23 5.46 -7.44
C ALA A 242 -5.42 6.96 -7.33
N LEU A 243 -4.35 7.74 -7.48
CA LEU A 243 -4.39 9.20 -7.40
C LEU A 243 -5.23 9.79 -8.52
N SER A 244 -5.07 9.32 -9.76
CA SER A 244 -5.89 9.72 -10.90
C SER A 244 -7.38 9.43 -10.69
N SER A 245 -7.69 8.23 -10.18
CA SER A 245 -9.08 7.86 -9.89
C SER A 245 -9.70 8.70 -8.76
N LEU A 246 -8.92 9.01 -7.73
CA LEU A 246 -9.36 9.86 -6.62
C LEU A 246 -9.55 11.31 -7.04
N ALA A 247 -8.78 11.80 -8.02
CA ALA A 247 -8.95 13.14 -8.57
C ALA A 247 -10.34 13.33 -9.24
N GLU A 248 -11.00 12.28 -9.74
CA GLU A 248 -12.43 12.33 -10.15
C GLU A 248 -13.37 12.75 -9.00
N LYS A 249 -12.93 12.59 -7.74
CA LYS A 249 -13.63 12.94 -6.51
C LYS A 249 -12.70 13.70 -5.57
N TYR A 250 -12.23 14.86 -6.02
CA TYR A 250 -11.15 15.63 -5.36
C TYR A 250 -11.35 15.86 -3.86
N ASN A 251 -12.59 15.92 -3.38
CA ASN A 251 -12.88 16.03 -1.94
C ASN A 251 -12.30 14.89 -1.11
N LEU A 252 -12.12 13.69 -1.71
CA LEU A 252 -11.48 12.58 -1.04
C LEU A 252 -9.98 12.82 -0.83
N ILE A 253 -9.33 13.54 -1.74
CA ILE A 253 -7.94 13.94 -1.63
C ILE A 253 -7.81 15.08 -0.63
N LYS A 254 -8.62 16.13 -0.78
CA LYS A 254 -8.52 17.34 0.03
C LYS A 254 -8.69 17.06 1.53
N ARG A 255 -9.59 16.17 1.91
CA ARG A 255 -9.83 15.81 3.32
C ARG A 255 -8.63 15.11 4.01
N LEU A 256 -7.64 14.63 3.24
CA LEU A 256 -6.43 14.01 3.78
C LEU A 256 -5.45 15.06 4.32
N PHE A 257 -5.51 16.28 3.79
CA PHE A 257 -4.63 17.36 4.19
C PHE A 257 -5.23 18.13 5.37
N LYS A 258 -4.51 18.21 6.49
CA LYS A 258 -4.87 19.14 7.58
C LYS A 258 -4.56 20.58 7.22
N ASN A 259 -3.58 20.79 6.33
CA ASN A 259 -3.24 22.07 5.74
C ASN A 259 -3.20 21.93 4.21
N ASP A 260 -4.07 22.61 3.50
CA ASP A 260 -4.20 22.61 2.05
C ASP A 260 -3.50 23.80 1.36
N THR A 261 -2.71 24.57 2.13
CA THR A 261 -1.93 25.71 1.65
C THR A 261 -0.44 25.45 1.77
N TYR A 262 0.35 26.13 0.93
CA TYR A 262 1.81 26.05 1.02
C TYR A 262 2.31 26.52 2.40
N ASN A 263 3.20 25.74 3.01
CA ASN A 263 3.81 26.06 4.30
C ASN A 263 5.29 26.38 4.15
N GLU A 264 5.66 27.65 4.35
CA GLU A 264 7.04 28.14 4.26
C GLU A 264 8.02 27.41 5.21
N ASN A 265 7.52 26.81 6.30
CA ASN A 265 8.34 26.02 7.21
C ASN A 265 8.52 24.57 6.74
N GLY A 266 7.89 24.17 5.63
CA GLY A 266 8.05 22.87 4.98
C GLY A 266 7.47 21.69 5.73
N LEU A 267 6.46 21.87 6.60
CA LEU A 267 5.80 20.77 7.32
C LEU A 267 4.37 20.55 6.81
N TYR A 268 4.02 19.29 6.56
CA TYR A 268 2.67 18.89 6.18
C TYR A 268 2.17 17.73 7.04
N GLN A 269 0.88 17.80 7.39
CA GLN A 269 0.19 16.76 8.14
C GLN A 269 -0.86 16.10 7.25
N ILE A 270 -0.67 14.81 7.01
CA ILE A 270 -1.55 14.01 6.14
C ILE A 270 -2.27 12.96 6.97
N LYS A 271 -3.58 12.84 6.80
CA LYS A 271 -4.42 11.86 7.48
C LYS A 271 -4.55 10.62 6.59
N LEU A 272 -3.99 9.49 7.00
CA LEU A 272 -4.03 8.21 6.28
C LEU A 272 -4.69 7.12 7.14
N CYS A 273 -5.41 6.19 6.50
CA CYS A 273 -6.01 5.03 7.15
C CYS A 273 -5.08 3.81 7.00
N VAL A 274 -4.19 3.61 7.96
CA VAL A 274 -3.18 2.55 7.92
C VAL A 274 -3.65 1.34 8.71
N GLY A 275 -3.80 0.20 8.03
CA GLY A 275 -4.28 -1.03 8.69
C GLY A 275 -5.64 -0.87 9.38
N GLY A 276 -6.53 -0.06 8.80
CA GLY A 276 -7.86 0.23 9.36
C GLY A 276 -7.86 1.27 10.48
N GLU A 277 -6.77 2.00 10.71
CA GLU A 277 -6.67 3.05 11.73
C GLU A 277 -6.28 4.40 11.13
N TRP A 278 -7.07 5.44 11.38
CA TRP A 278 -6.77 6.79 10.95
C TRP A 278 -5.58 7.37 11.73
N THR A 279 -4.52 7.74 11.02
CA THR A 279 -3.27 8.23 11.58
C THR A 279 -2.87 9.54 10.91
N THR A 280 -2.37 10.51 11.69
CA THR A 280 -1.74 11.71 11.15
C THR A 280 -0.26 11.43 10.87
N VAL A 281 0.12 11.51 9.62
CA VAL A 281 1.51 11.35 9.16
C VAL A 281 2.08 12.75 8.91
N VAL A 282 3.17 13.07 9.59
CA VAL A 282 3.90 14.33 9.41
C VAL A 282 5.04 14.09 8.45
N VAL A 283 5.19 14.95 7.44
CA VAL A 283 6.29 14.92 6.47
C VAL A 283 6.86 16.32 6.24
N ASP A 284 8.13 16.38 5.85
CA ASP A 284 8.73 17.59 5.32
C ASP A 284 8.52 17.69 3.80
N ASP A 285 8.99 18.77 3.20
CA ASP A 285 8.92 19.07 1.77
C ASP A 285 10.27 18.87 1.03
N TYR A 286 11.16 18.04 1.57
CA TYR A 286 12.29 17.54 0.80
C TYR A 286 11.86 16.40 -0.09
N PHE A 287 12.02 16.54 -1.39
CA PHE A 287 11.69 15.50 -2.37
C PHE A 287 12.94 14.99 -3.09
N PRO A 288 13.00 13.69 -3.40
CA PRO A 288 14.11 13.13 -4.18
C PRO A 288 13.98 13.60 -5.63
N CYS A 289 15.00 14.25 -6.14
CA CYS A 289 15.07 14.82 -7.48
C CYS A 289 16.21 14.22 -8.28
N ILE A 290 16.07 14.22 -9.59
CA ILE A 290 17.18 14.04 -10.52
C ILE A 290 18.07 15.29 -10.38
N PRO A 291 19.40 15.16 -10.42
CA PRO A 291 20.30 16.32 -10.37
C PRO A 291 19.91 17.37 -11.42
N MET A 292 19.74 18.61 -10.97
CA MET A 292 19.39 19.77 -11.81
C MET A 292 18.05 19.65 -12.57
N SER A 293 17.19 18.70 -12.20
CA SER A 293 15.92 18.44 -12.86
C SER A 293 14.76 18.24 -11.86
N SER A 294 13.64 17.73 -12.37
CA SER A 294 12.38 17.51 -11.66
C SER A 294 12.47 16.39 -10.61
N PRO A 295 11.45 16.25 -9.76
CA PRO A 295 11.33 15.10 -8.86
C PRO A 295 11.44 13.75 -9.56
N LEU A 296 12.09 12.81 -8.86
CA LEU A 296 12.24 11.40 -9.27
C LEU A 296 10.92 10.61 -9.18
N VAL A 297 10.02 11.08 -8.34
CA VAL A 297 8.76 10.45 -7.95
C VAL A 297 7.58 11.03 -8.72
N THR A 298 6.39 10.51 -8.51
CA THR A 298 5.17 11.00 -9.17
C THR A 298 4.94 12.49 -8.86
N ALA A 299 4.65 13.27 -9.86
CA ALA A 299 4.49 14.72 -9.76
C ALA A 299 3.27 15.23 -10.54
N SER A 300 2.88 16.48 -10.28
CA SER A 300 1.85 17.16 -11.06
C SER A 300 2.46 17.87 -12.27
N GLN A 301 1.76 17.86 -13.40
CA GLN A 301 2.10 18.67 -14.56
C GLN A 301 1.85 20.17 -14.30
N SER A 302 0.93 20.48 -13.38
CA SER A 302 0.56 21.87 -13.02
C SER A 302 1.39 22.45 -11.86
N ASN A 303 2.49 21.78 -11.46
CA ASN A 303 3.35 22.16 -10.32
C ASN A 303 2.63 22.23 -8.96
N GLU A 304 1.53 21.48 -8.80
CA GLU A 304 0.86 21.30 -7.53
C GLU A 304 1.62 20.30 -6.66
N LEU A 305 1.74 20.59 -5.36
CA LEU A 305 2.54 19.78 -4.45
C LEU A 305 1.78 18.61 -3.81
N TRP A 306 0.45 18.56 -3.95
CA TRP A 306 -0.35 17.56 -3.24
C TRP A 306 0.05 16.11 -3.58
N ILE A 307 0.45 15.83 -4.82
CA ILE A 307 0.91 14.49 -5.24
C ILE A 307 2.19 14.11 -4.52
N LEU A 308 3.21 14.98 -4.59
CA LEU A 308 4.51 14.77 -3.96
C LEU A 308 4.39 14.56 -2.45
N ILE A 309 3.54 15.37 -1.80
CA ILE A 309 3.32 15.30 -0.35
C ILE A 309 2.60 13.99 0.03
N LEU A 310 1.58 13.58 -0.72
CA LEU A 310 0.86 12.33 -0.48
C LEU A 310 1.77 11.12 -0.71
N GLU A 311 2.51 11.09 -1.80
CA GLU A 311 3.43 9.98 -2.09
C GLU A 311 4.51 9.88 -1.01
N LYS A 312 5.06 11.00 -0.53
CA LYS A 312 6.00 11.02 0.59
C LYS A 312 5.39 10.48 1.88
N ALA A 313 4.16 10.88 2.19
CA ALA A 313 3.46 10.38 3.38
C ALA A 313 3.23 8.87 3.31
N LEU A 314 2.86 8.35 2.13
CA LEU A 314 2.76 6.92 1.87
C LEU A 314 4.13 6.23 1.98
N ALA A 315 5.17 6.78 1.36
CA ALA A 315 6.52 6.23 1.44
C ALA A 315 7.01 6.12 2.89
N LYS A 316 6.73 7.12 3.72
CA LYS A 316 7.04 7.08 5.16
C LYS A 316 6.29 5.97 5.89
N VAL A 317 5.00 5.74 5.58
CA VAL A 317 4.19 4.66 6.17
C VAL A 317 4.70 3.29 5.77
N TYR A 318 5.14 3.15 4.53
CA TYR A 318 5.60 1.89 3.94
C TYR A 318 7.14 1.78 3.87
N ASP A 319 7.86 2.58 4.66
CA ASP A 319 9.31 2.57 4.91
C ASP A 319 10.18 3.24 3.83
N CYS A 320 9.85 3.14 2.55
CA CYS A 320 10.54 3.86 1.47
C CYS A 320 9.65 4.00 0.22
N TYR A 321 10.05 4.88 -0.70
CA TYR A 321 9.31 5.10 -1.95
C TYR A 321 9.20 3.82 -2.81
N TYR A 322 10.27 3.03 -2.89
CA TYR A 322 10.27 1.82 -3.71
C TYR A 322 9.25 0.78 -3.24
N ASN A 323 9.00 0.69 -1.94
CA ASN A 323 8.03 -0.26 -1.39
C ASN A 323 6.59 -0.01 -1.88
N LEU A 324 6.29 1.21 -2.33
CA LEU A 324 4.99 1.53 -2.90
C LEU A 324 4.70 0.72 -4.18
N THR A 325 5.74 0.30 -4.91
CA THR A 325 5.59 -0.54 -6.12
C THR A 325 5.03 -1.93 -5.84
N CYS A 326 5.12 -2.39 -4.59
CA CYS A 326 4.64 -3.71 -4.16
C CYS A 326 3.18 -3.71 -3.69
N LEU A 327 2.55 -2.53 -3.59
CA LEU A 327 1.16 -2.40 -3.16
C LEU A 327 0.21 -2.52 -4.34
N ASN A 328 -0.95 -3.09 -4.09
CA ASN A 328 -2.02 -3.12 -5.09
C ASN A 328 -2.93 -1.89 -4.99
N LEU A 329 -3.77 -1.70 -6.00
CA LEU A 329 -4.66 -0.55 -6.08
C LEU A 329 -5.67 -0.49 -4.90
N SER A 330 -6.15 -1.63 -4.43
CA SER A 330 -7.08 -1.69 -3.29
C SER A 330 -6.40 -1.28 -1.97
N ASP A 331 -5.11 -1.57 -1.79
CA ASP A 331 -4.33 -1.13 -0.62
C ASP A 331 -4.22 0.40 -0.60
N PHE A 332 -3.96 1.03 -1.75
CA PHE A 332 -3.96 2.50 -1.86
C PHE A 332 -5.34 3.09 -1.57
N PHE A 333 -6.41 2.51 -2.11
CA PHE A 333 -7.76 3.01 -1.82
C PHE A 333 -8.11 2.92 -0.35
N LEU A 334 -7.80 1.79 0.31
CA LEU A 334 -7.99 1.65 1.76
C LEU A 334 -7.21 2.70 2.54
N THR A 335 -5.93 2.88 2.21
CA THR A 335 -5.05 3.83 2.93
C THR A 335 -5.46 5.28 2.71
N LEU A 336 -5.83 5.65 1.48
CA LEU A 336 -6.18 7.02 1.12
C LEU A 336 -7.63 7.40 1.46
N THR A 337 -8.55 6.45 1.47
CA THR A 337 -9.97 6.78 1.66
C THR A 337 -10.55 6.27 2.97
N GLY A 338 -9.97 5.23 3.56
CA GLY A 338 -10.58 4.45 4.65
C GLY A 338 -11.78 3.62 4.20
N CYS A 339 -12.24 3.79 2.96
CA CYS A 339 -13.41 3.08 2.45
C CYS A 339 -13.08 1.63 2.12
N PRO A 340 -14.01 0.69 2.34
CA PRO A 340 -13.86 -0.69 1.91
C PRO A 340 -13.56 -0.78 0.41
N SER A 341 -12.63 -1.67 0.04
CA SER A 341 -12.20 -1.86 -1.34
C SER A 341 -12.10 -3.32 -1.70
N PHE A 342 -12.67 -3.71 -2.83
CA PHE A 342 -12.73 -5.07 -3.31
C PHE A 342 -12.06 -5.22 -4.67
N SER A 343 -11.43 -6.37 -4.91
CA SER A 343 -10.88 -6.73 -6.22
C SER A 343 -11.69 -7.87 -6.83
N TYR A 344 -11.92 -7.79 -8.15
CA TYR A 344 -12.62 -8.79 -8.94
C TYR A 344 -11.72 -9.22 -10.09
N ASN A 345 -11.48 -10.51 -10.23
CA ASN A 345 -10.77 -11.07 -11.40
C ASN A 345 -11.70 -11.09 -12.63
N LEU A 346 -11.19 -10.68 -13.77
CA LEU A 346 -11.90 -10.69 -15.06
C LEU A 346 -11.45 -11.79 -16.01
N GLU A 347 -10.42 -12.53 -15.62
CA GLU A 347 -9.84 -13.58 -16.46
C GLU A 347 -10.64 -14.89 -16.36
N ASN A 348 -10.71 -15.60 -17.47
CA ASN A 348 -11.33 -16.94 -17.57
C ASN A 348 -12.80 -17.02 -17.14
N LEU A 349 -13.56 -15.90 -17.21
CA LEU A 349 -14.96 -15.84 -16.81
C LEU A 349 -15.84 -16.69 -17.76
N GLN A 350 -16.76 -17.48 -17.19
CA GLN A 350 -17.82 -18.14 -17.92
C GLN A 350 -18.92 -17.15 -18.33
N ASN A 351 -19.78 -17.54 -19.26
CA ASN A 351 -20.81 -16.62 -19.81
C ASN A 351 -21.77 -16.06 -18.75
N GLU A 352 -22.14 -16.85 -17.74
CA GLU A 352 -22.97 -16.37 -16.62
C GLU A 352 -22.23 -15.39 -15.75
N GLU A 353 -20.95 -15.66 -15.44
CA GLU A 353 -20.08 -14.78 -14.66
C GLU A 353 -19.83 -13.45 -15.37
N LYS A 354 -19.64 -13.46 -16.72
CA LYS A 354 -19.54 -12.24 -17.53
C LYS A 354 -20.77 -11.36 -17.40
N LYS A 355 -21.95 -11.96 -17.38
CA LYS A 355 -23.22 -11.21 -17.19
C LYS A 355 -23.33 -10.65 -15.78
N ASP A 356 -22.92 -11.43 -14.77
CA ASP A 356 -22.93 -11.02 -13.38
C ASP A 356 -21.96 -9.85 -13.13
N ILE A 357 -20.72 -9.93 -13.64
CA ILE A 357 -19.73 -8.86 -13.48
C ILE A 357 -20.20 -7.57 -14.19
N PHE A 358 -20.81 -7.68 -15.38
CA PHE A 358 -21.38 -6.52 -16.05
C PHE A 358 -22.46 -5.85 -15.21
N ASN A 359 -23.38 -6.62 -14.61
CA ASN A 359 -24.42 -6.10 -13.74
C ASN A 359 -23.85 -5.45 -12.48
N LYS A 360 -22.79 -6.01 -11.90
CA LYS A 360 -22.05 -5.43 -10.77
C LYS A 360 -21.42 -4.09 -11.16
N ILE A 361 -20.68 -4.02 -12.28
CA ILE A 361 -20.06 -2.78 -12.78
C ILE A 361 -21.14 -1.72 -12.97
N LYS A 362 -22.25 -2.07 -13.64
CA LYS A 362 -23.39 -1.17 -13.84
C LYS A 362 -23.92 -0.62 -12.52
N ASN A 363 -24.19 -1.48 -11.55
CA ASN A 363 -24.67 -1.06 -10.23
C ASN A 363 -23.66 -0.14 -9.53
N PHE A 364 -22.39 -0.49 -9.53
CA PHE A 364 -21.34 0.29 -8.87
C PHE A 364 -21.17 1.68 -9.51
N VAL A 365 -21.12 1.76 -10.84
CA VAL A 365 -20.87 3.02 -11.56
C VAL A 365 -22.11 3.88 -11.63
N LEU A 366 -23.26 3.35 -12.11
CA LEU A 366 -24.45 4.15 -12.39
C LEU A 366 -25.32 4.41 -11.16
N GLU A 367 -25.51 3.39 -10.30
CA GLU A 367 -26.44 3.48 -9.17
C GLU A 367 -25.75 3.93 -7.89
N LYS A 368 -24.62 3.28 -7.53
CA LYS A 368 -23.90 3.55 -6.28
C LYS A 368 -22.89 4.69 -6.37
N LYS A 369 -22.46 5.02 -7.59
CA LYS A 369 -21.43 6.04 -7.83
C LYS A 369 -20.11 5.76 -7.10
N TYR A 370 -19.73 4.48 -6.97
CA TYR A 370 -18.44 4.07 -6.41
C TYR A 370 -17.29 4.38 -7.39
N LEU A 371 -16.07 4.40 -6.90
CA LEU A 371 -14.90 4.39 -7.79
C LEU A 371 -14.64 2.96 -8.26
N VAL A 372 -14.66 2.77 -9.57
CA VAL A 372 -14.40 1.49 -10.22
C VAL A 372 -13.27 1.68 -11.20
N VAL A 373 -12.20 0.94 -10.99
CA VAL A 373 -10.98 1.03 -11.80
C VAL A 373 -10.66 -0.33 -12.39
N ALA A 374 -10.52 -0.37 -13.69
CA ALA A 374 -10.12 -1.56 -14.43
C ALA A 374 -8.60 -1.55 -14.60
N ILE A 375 -7.93 -2.65 -14.28
CA ILE A 375 -6.48 -2.82 -14.41
C ILE A 375 -6.20 -3.59 -15.71
N SER A 376 -5.42 -2.97 -16.60
CA SER A 376 -5.04 -3.56 -17.88
C SER A 376 -4.11 -4.76 -17.69
N LYS A 377 -4.14 -5.69 -18.62
CA LYS A 377 -3.28 -6.87 -18.61
C LYS A 377 -1.80 -6.49 -18.68
N MET A 378 -0.96 -7.32 -18.11
CA MET A 378 0.49 -7.24 -18.32
C MET A 378 0.83 -7.86 -19.68
N ASN A 379 1.77 -7.26 -20.39
CA ASN A 379 2.34 -7.92 -21.58
C ASN A 379 3.37 -8.94 -21.08
N ASP A 380 3.29 -10.19 -21.55
CA ASP A 380 4.30 -11.22 -21.32
C ASP A 380 5.57 -10.89 -22.13
N LEU A 381 6.36 -9.93 -21.64
CA LEU A 381 7.67 -9.59 -22.27
C LEU A 381 8.75 -10.66 -22.04
N ASP A 382 8.50 -11.68 -21.20
CA ASP A 382 9.46 -12.73 -20.84
C ASP A 382 9.38 -14.00 -21.70
N SER A 383 8.49 -14.09 -22.68
CA SER A 383 8.57 -15.17 -23.67
C SER A 383 9.64 -14.81 -24.72
N ASN A 384 10.84 -15.37 -24.56
CA ASN A 384 11.96 -15.34 -25.52
C ASN A 384 11.66 -15.99 -26.89
N ASN A 385 10.40 -16.00 -27.31
CA ASN A 385 9.98 -16.44 -28.62
C ASN A 385 9.66 -15.23 -29.49
N ASN A 386 10.66 -14.81 -30.23
CA ASN A 386 10.68 -13.68 -31.17
C ASN A 386 9.76 -13.82 -32.40
N ASN A 387 8.68 -14.61 -32.38
CA ASN A 387 7.93 -14.86 -33.63
C ASN A 387 6.41 -15.06 -33.50
N GLU A 388 5.78 -14.76 -32.38
CA GLU A 388 4.31 -14.73 -32.34
C GLU A 388 3.87 -13.37 -31.75
N GLU A 389 3.37 -12.49 -32.63
CA GLU A 389 2.50 -11.38 -32.19
C GLU A 389 1.35 -12.05 -31.43
N ASN A 390 1.24 -11.78 -30.11
CA ASN A 390 0.13 -12.27 -29.34
C ASN A 390 -1.16 -11.71 -29.96
N GLU A 391 -1.95 -12.56 -30.62
CA GLU A 391 -3.22 -12.22 -31.29
C GLU A 391 -4.23 -11.56 -30.29
N ASP A 392 -3.95 -11.57 -28.99
CA ASP A 392 -4.79 -11.03 -27.94
C ASP A 392 -4.43 -9.59 -27.51
N ASP A 393 -3.24 -9.04 -27.85
CA ASP A 393 -2.92 -7.63 -27.57
C ASP A 393 -3.51 -6.72 -28.66
N THR A 394 -4.63 -6.09 -28.35
CA THR A 394 -5.26 -5.13 -29.28
C THR A 394 -4.52 -3.80 -29.33
N GLY A 395 -3.60 -3.56 -28.37
CA GLY A 395 -2.82 -2.33 -28.28
C GLY A 395 -3.64 -1.09 -27.91
N LEU A 396 -4.79 -1.25 -27.24
CA LEU A 396 -5.66 -0.13 -26.85
C LEU A 396 -5.35 0.44 -25.47
N THR A 397 -4.65 -0.32 -24.62
CA THR A 397 -4.32 0.10 -23.25
C THR A 397 -2.82 0.03 -22.96
N VAL A 398 -2.33 0.90 -22.07
CA VAL A 398 -0.98 0.79 -21.51
C VAL A 398 -0.99 -0.33 -20.47
N PRO A 399 -0.05 -1.31 -20.54
CA PRO A 399 -0.05 -2.48 -19.65
C PRO A 399 0.12 -2.14 -18.17
N ASN A 400 -0.58 -2.88 -17.31
CA ASN A 400 -0.51 -2.76 -15.85
C ASN A 400 -0.88 -1.39 -15.29
N TYR A 401 -1.77 -0.65 -15.97
CA TYR A 401 -2.32 0.61 -15.47
C TYR A 401 -3.82 0.50 -15.16
N GLY A 402 -4.26 1.31 -14.21
CA GLY A 402 -5.67 1.43 -13.87
C GLY A 402 -6.38 2.49 -14.71
N TYR A 403 -7.55 2.15 -15.21
CA TYR A 403 -8.44 3.02 -15.96
C TYR A 403 -9.76 3.18 -15.21
N THR A 404 -10.09 4.39 -14.80
CA THR A 404 -11.34 4.65 -14.06
C THR A 404 -12.54 4.51 -15.00
N ILE A 405 -13.51 3.68 -14.64
CA ILE A 405 -14.78 3.57 -15.36
C ILE A 405 -15.67 4.74 -14.94
N ILE A 406 -15.90 5.68 -15.86
CA ILE A 406 -16.65 6.91 -15.58
C ILE A 406 -18.12 6.82 -15.98
N ASP A 407 -18.47 6.00 -16.99
CA ASP A 407 -19.84 5.82 -17.43
C ASP A 407 -20.06 4.48 -18.17
N ILE A 408 -21.32 4.09 -18.35
CA ILE A 408 -21.75 2.95 -19.15
C ILE A 408 -22.91 3.38 -20.05
N LYS A 409 -22.73 3.28 -21.35
CA LYS A 409 -23.74 3.66 -22.37
C LYS A 409 -24.63 2.49 -22.71
N MET A 410 -25.77 2.40 -22.02
CA MET A 410 -26.76 1.32 -22.20
C MET A 410 -27.65 1.47 -23.46
N LYS A 411 -27.61 2.63 -24.11
CA LYS A 411 -28.42 2.90 -25.33
C LYS A 411 -27.90 2.20 -26.56
N TYR A 412 -26.63 1.76 -26.55
CA TYR A 412 -25.97 1.05 -27.66
C TYR A 412 -26.06 -0.46 -27.50
N LYS A 413 -25.96 -1.20 -28.58
CA LYS A 413 -25.92 -2.66 -28.62
C LYS A 413 -24.76 -3.10 -29.53
N PRO A 414 -23.65 -3.58 -28.98
CA PRO A 414 -23.39 -3.89 -27.54
C PRO A 414 -23.31 -2.65 -26.65
N ASN A 415 -23.48 -2.87 -25.33
CA ASN A 415 -23.28 -1.81 -24.35
C ASN A 415 -21.80 -1.35 -24.37
N LEU A 416 -21.58 -0.06 -24.18
CA LEU A 416 -20.24 0.53 -24.20
C LEU A 416 -19.83 0.96 -22.77
N ILE A 417 -18.58 0.72 -22.45
CA ILE A 417 -17.94 1.15 -21.21
C ILE A 417 -17.05 2.35 -21.54
N VAL A 418 -17.20 3.43 -20.79
CA VAL A 418 -16.42 4.66 -20.91
C VAL A 418 -15.42 4.74 -19.79
N LEU A 419 -14.14 4.82 -20.13
CA LEU A 419 -13.01 4.83 -19.22
C LEU A 419 -12.28 6.17 -19.31
N ARG A 420 -11.73 6.65 -18.19
CA ARG A 420 -10.79 7.77 -18.19
C ARG A 420 -9.48 7.33 -18.83
N ARG A 421 -8.99 8.10 -19.79
CA ARG A 421 -7.71 7.90 -20.46
C ARG A 421 -6.73 8.93 -19.94
N VAL A 422 -5.81 8.52 -19.08
CA VAL A 422 -4.77 9.36 -18.47
C VAL A 422 -3.39 8.98 -19.01
N TRP A 423 -3.22 7.72 -19.38
CA TRP A 423 -1.96 7.15 -19.80
C TRP A 423 -1.83 7.17 -21.32
N PHE A 424 -0.73 7.74 -21.80
CA PHE A 424 -0.46 7.90 -23.24
C PHE A 424 0.77 7.08 -23.64
N ASP A 425 0.64 6.39 -24.75
CA ASP A 425 1.75 5.71 -25.44
C ASP A 425 1.62 5.98 -26.93
N GLU A 426 2.55 6.74 -27.49
CA GLU A 426 2.56 7.13 -28.90
C GLU A 426 2.44 5.93 -29.86
N LYS A 427 2.97 4.75 -29.48
CA LYS A 427 2.89 3.54 -30.28
C LYS A 427 1.47 2.98 -30.39
N ARG A 428 0.59 3.32 -29.44
CA ARG A 428 -0.79 2.81 -29.35
C ARG A 428 -1.83 3.78 -29.92
N GLU A 429 -1.46 5.04 -30.17
CA GLU A 429 -2.39 6.06 -30.68
C GLU A 429 -3.07 5.63 -31.96
N ASN A 430 -2.32 5.15 -32.93
CA ASN A 430 -2.88 4.69 -34.22
C ASN A 430 -3.92 3.56 -34.06
N ASN A 431 -3.70 2.66 -33.11
CA ASN A 431 -4.64 1.57 -32.85
C ASN A 431 -5.94 2.10 -32.22
N ILE A 432 -5.79 3.03 -31.27
CA ILE A 432 -6.91 3.69 -30.60
C ILE A 432 -7.73 4.48 -31.60
N ASP A 433 -7.12 5.28 -32.45
CA ASP A 433 -7.79 6.07 -33.49
C ASP A 433 -8.54 5.18 -34.47
N ASN A 434 -7.93 4.10 -34.92
CA ASN A 434 -8.58 3.12 -35.80
C ASN A 434 -9.78 2.46 -35.12
N TYR A 435 -9.65 2.10 -33.85
CA TYR A 435 -10.73 1.51 -33.08
C TYR A 435 -11.90 2.50 -32.90
N ILE A 436 -11.59 3.75 -32.51
CA ILE A 436 -12.58 4.83 -32.34
C ILE A 436 -13.29 5.09 -33.66
N ASN A 437 -12.57 5.22 -34.79
CA ASN A 437 -13.14 5.44 -36.09
C ASN A 437 -14.11 4.32 -36.50
N ASN A 438 -13.78 3.07 -36.20
CA ASN A 438 -14.65 1.92 -36.45
C ASN A 438 -15.94 2.01 -35.60
N LEU A 439 -15.81 2.39 -34.31
CA LEU A 439 -16.97 2.58 -33.44
C LEU A 439 -17.87 3.75 -33.90
N ILE A 440 -17.27 4.86 -34.36
CA ILE A 440 -18.05 6.01 -34.90
C ILE A 440 -18.77 5.61 -36.18
N ASN A 441 -18.16 4.84 -37.06
CA ASN A 441 -18.81 4.33 -38.26
C ASN A 441 -20.02 3.44 -37.92
N GLU A 442 -19.92 2.64 -36.86
CA GLU A 442 -21.02 1.79 -36.39
C GLU A 442 -22.09 2.60 -35.63
N TYR A 443 -21.64 3.57 -34.82
CA TYR A 443 -22.52 4.43 -33.97
C TYR A 443 -22.22 5.92 -34.18
N PRO A 444 -22.69 6.56 -35.25
CA PRO A 444 -22.37 7.95 -35.58
C PRO A 444 -22.70 8.96 -34.47
N SER A 445 -23.66 8.67 -33.60
CA SER A 445 -24.03 9.54 -32.47
C SER A 445 -22.94 9.60 -31.36
N LEU A 446 -21.94 8.76 -31.42
CA LEU A 446 -20.80 8.79 -30.47
C LEU A 446 -19.82 9.93 -30.75
N VAL A 447 -19.80 10.54 -31.92
CA VAL A 447 -18.85 11.60 -32.29
C VAL A 447 -18.75 12.71 -31.23
N ASN A 448 -19.87 13.08 -30.62
CA ASN A 448 -19.91 14.13 -29.60
C ASN A 448 -19.55 13.66 -28.18
N GLU A 449 -19.32 12.37 -27.99
CA GLU A 449 -18.99 11.77 -26.70
C GLU A 449 -17.48 11.40 -26.56
N PHE A 450 -16.74 11.47 -27.69
CA PHE A 450 -15.29 11.28 -27.67
C PHE A 450 -14.59 12.60 -27.38
N ASN A 451 -13.61 12.53 -26.51
CA ASN A 451 -12.55 13.51 -26.34
C ASN A 451 -11.24 12.76 -26.07
N ASP A 452 -10.12 13.44 -26.17
CA ASP A 452 -8.78 12.82 -26.03
C ASP A 452 -8.55 12.15 -24.67
N ASN A 453 -9.40 12.45 -23.68
CA ASN A 453 -9.29 11.97 -22.30
C ASN A 453 -10.20 10.77 -21.99
N VAL A 454 -10.86 10.17 -22.97
CA VAL A 454 -11.72 9.00 -22.76
C VAL A 454 -11.42 7.89 -23.76
N LEU A 455 -11.46 6.66 -23.25
CA LEU A 455 -11.44 5.42 -24.03
C LEU A 455 -12.81 4.76 -23.93
N VAL A 456 -13.43 4.48 -25.07
CA VAL A 456 -14.77 3.84 -25.13
C VAL A 456 -14.60 2.46 -25.74
N LEU A 457 -15.00 1.43 -24.99
CA LEU A 457 -14.86 0.04 -25.41
C LEU A 457 -16.20 -0.69 -25.41
N THR A 458 -16.37 -1.67 -26.31
CA THR A 458 -17.42 -2.66 -26.13
C THR A 458 -17.12 -3.52 -24.89
N PHE A 459 -18.14 -4.06 -24.23
CA PHE A 459 -17.88 -4.95 -23.08
C PHE A 459 -17.04 -6.18 -23.43
N LYS A 460 -17.14 -6.66 -24.67
CA LYS A 460 -16.33 -7.77 -25.15
C LYS A 460 -14.85 -7.39 -25.23
N ASP A 461 -14.53 -6.22 -25.77
CA ASP A 461 -13.16 -5.75 -25.92
C ASP A 461 -12.60 -5.32 -24.54
N PHE A 462 -13.44 -4.74 -23.67
CA PHE A 462 -13.10 -4.48 -22.28
C PHE A 462 -12.57 -5.75 -21.57
N LEU A 463 -13.23 -6.91 -21.72
CA LEU A 463 -12.76 -8.17 -21.11
C LEU A 463 -11.48 -8.71 -21.75
N LYS A 464 -11.11 -8.27 -22.96
CA LYS A 464 -9.82 -8.62 -23.55
C LYS A 464 -8.68 -7.77 -22.99
N GLU A 465 -8.92 -6.46 -22.79
CA GLU A 465 -7.92 -5.50 -22.35
C GLU A 465 -7.60 -5.60 -20.85
N PHE A 466 -8.59 -5.95 -20.01
CA PHE A 466 -8.47 -5.84 -18.57
C PHE A 466 -8.44 -7.21 -17.87
N SER A 467 -7.54 -7.33 -16.88
CA SER A 467 -7.37 -8.54 -16.06
C SER A 467 -8.20 -8.51 -14.78
N SER A 468 -8.43 -7.33 -14.22
CA SER A 468 -9.11 -7.19 -12.93
C SER A 468 -9.78 -5.84 -12.76
N LEU A 469 -10.66 -5.77 -11.74
CA LEU A 469 -11.30 -4.54 -11.27
C LEU A 469 -10.92 -4.29 -9.83
N ALA A 470 -10.64 -3.04 -9.49
CA ALA A 470 -10.63 -2.55 -8.11
C ALA A 470 -11.84 -1.63 -7.90
N VAL A 471 -12.60 -1.90 -6.86
CA VAL A 471 -13.81 -1.15 -6.53
C VAL A 471 -13.68 -0.57 -5.14
N CYS A 472 -13.61 0.76 -5.04
CA CYS A 472 -13.61 1.48 -3.78
C CYS A 472 -15.03 1.98 -3.49
N LEU A 473 -15.60 1.54 -2.39
CA LEU A 473 -16.97 1.88 -2.00
C LEU A 473 -17.06 3.28 -1.41
N THR A 474 -16.73 4.28 -2.22
CA THR A 474 -16.68 5.69 -1.83
C THR A 474 -18.06 6.22 -1.50
N LYS A 475 -18.41 6.20 -0.22
CA LYS A 475 -19.66 6.67 0.34
C LYS A 475 -19.36 7.36 1.67
N ASN A 476 -20.26 8.20 2.15
CA ASN A 476 -20.21 8.68 3.53
C ASN A 476 -20.70 7.54 4.45
N TRP A 477 -19.75 6.75 4.92
CA TRP A 477 -20.01 5.68 5.87
C TRP A 477 -20.00 6.22 7.30
N GLU A 478 -20.89 5.66 8.12
CA GLU A 478 -20.70 5.70 9.56
C GLU A 478 -19.65 4.66 9.92
N GLU A 479 -18.55 5.09 10.53
CA GLU A 479 -17.37 4.28 10.78
C GLU A 479 -17.18 4.03 12.28
N VAL A 480 -16.92 2.77 12.66
CA VAL A 480 -16.46 2.40 14.00
C VAL A 480 -15.19 1.58 13.87
N HIS A 481 -14.13 2.02 14.56
CA HIS A 481 -12.83 1.36 14.58
C HIS A 481 -12.53 0.85 15.98
N ILE A 482 -12.18 -0.41 16.12
CA ILE A 482 -11.92 -1.04 17.42
C ILE A 482 -10.67 -1.90 17.33
N ARG A 483 -9.70 -1.65 18.21
CA ARG A 483 -8.55 -2.52 18.36
C ARG A 483 -8.90 -3.71 19.22
N GLY A 484 -8.64 -4.90 18.69
CA GLY A 484 -8.79 -6.17 19.39
C GLY A 484 -7.45 -6.90 19.50
N LYS A 485 -7.50 -8.07 20.11
CA LYS A 485 -6.35 -8.97 20.15
C LYS A 485 -6.75 -10.43 20.19
N PHE A 486 -6.03 -11.27 19.46
CA PHE A 486 -6.00 -12.70 19.68
C PHE A 486 -5.12 -13.01 20.87
N VAL A 487 -5.53 -13.94 21.69
CA VAL A 487 -4.80 -14.36 22.89
C VAL A 487 -4.70 -15.89 22.96
N LYS A 488 -3.57 -16.37 23.42
CA LYS A 488 -3.37 -17.77 23.74
C LYS A 488 -3.78 -17.99 25.19
N ILE A 489 -4.73 -18.89 25.40
CA ILE A 489 -5.23 -19.27 26.72
C ILE A 489 -4.71 -20.68 26.97
N GLY A 490 -4.05 -20.89 28.08
CA GLY A 490 -3.63 -22.20 28.58
C GLY A 490 -3.81 -22.22 30.09
N ASP A 491 -4.00 -23.42 30.65
CA ASP A 491 -3.95 -23.63 32.08
C ASP A 491 -2.52 -23.41 32.58
N GLU A 492 -2.22 -22.22 33.09
CA GLU A 492 -0.91 -21.93 33.72
C GLU A 492 -0.62 -22.88 34.91
N ILE A 493 -1.66 -23.58 35.41
CA ILE A 493 -1.57 -24.46 36.58
C ILE A 493 -1.19 -25.91 36.20
N THR A 494 -1.53 -26.38 34.99
CA THR A 494 -1.39 -27.81 34.67
C THR A 494 -0.26 -28.13 33.70
N ASN A 495 0.37 -27.16 33.06
CA ASN A 495 1.33 -27.33 31.94
C ASN A 495 0.84 -28.31 30.85
N ASN A 496 -0.48 -28.51 30.75
CA ASN A 496 -1.06 -29.36 29.76
C ASN A 496 -1.26 -28.57 28.45
N GLU A 497 -0.35 -28.73 27.51
CA GLU A 497 -0.45 -28.20 26.14
C GLU A 497 -1.74 -28.61 25.43
N GLU A 498 -2.43 -29.66 25.91
CA GLU A 498 -3.68 -30.18 25.34
C GLU A 498 -4.88 -29.23 25.47
N ASN A 499 -4.83 -28.26 26.38
CA ASN A 499 -5.91 -27.29 26.61
C ASN A 499 -5.60 -25.88 26.09
N GLU A 500 -4.47 -25.67 25.42
CA GLU A 500 -4.14 -24.37 24.84
C GLU A 500 -5.08 -24.02 23.69
N GLN A 501 -5.70 -22.88 23.76
CA GLN A 501 -6.62 -22.36 22.74
C GLN A 501 -6.22 -20.94 22.36
N VAL A 502 -6.25 -20.62 21.05
CA VAL A 502 -6.09 -19.26 20.56
C VAL A 502 -7.47 -18.72 20.16
N MET A 503 -7.82 -17.54 20.66
CA MET A 503 -9.11 -16.94 20.36
C MET A 503 -9.02 -15.41 20.46
N SER A 504 -9.98 -14.71 19.88
CA SER A 504 -10.18 -13.30 20.16
C SER A 504 -10.51 -13.10 21.64
N LYS A 505 -9.85 -12.14 22.29
CA LYS A 505 -10.15 -11.77 23.69
C LYS A 505 -11.60 -11.31 23.85
N TRP A 506 -12.15 -10.64 22.84
CA TRP A 506 -13.50 -10.11 22.83
C TRP A 506 -14.29 -10.60 21.62
N TYR A 507 -15.59 -10.75 21.81
CA TYR A 507 -16.57 -10.73 20.74
C TYR A 507 -17.30 -9.38 20.76
N TYR A 508 -17.84 -8.98 19.62
CA TYR A 508 -18.44 -7.66 19.45
C TYR A 508 -19.92 -7.82 19.17
N SER A 509 -20.77 -7.12 19.96
CA SER A 509 -22.21 -7.15 19.76
C SER A 509 -22.70 -5.85 19.14
N ILE A 510 -23.60 -5.96 18.16
CA ILE A 510 -24.30 -4.86 17.51
C ILE A 510 -25.79 -5.10 17.59
N ASN A 511 -26.57 -4.03 17.73
CA ASN A 511 -28.02 -4.07 17.67
C ASN A 511 -28.50 -3.22 16.50
N LEU A 512 -29.21 -3.82 15.55
CA LEU A 512 -29.74 -3.18 14.37
C LEU A 512 -31.24 -2.99 14.50
N GLU A 513 -31.72 -1.75 14.42
CA GLU A 513 -33.14 -1.41 14.52
C GLU A 513 -33.87 -1.55 13.19
N LYS A 514 -33.14 -1.45 12.07
CA LYS A 514 -33.65 -1.59 10.72
C LYS A 514 -32.69 -2.37 9.85
N GLN A 515 -33.14 -2.77 8.67
CA GLN A 515 -32.26 -3.42 7.68
C GLN A 515 -31.10 -2.50 7.32
N THR A 516 -29.87 -3.02 7.45
CA THR A 516 -28.64 -2.23 7.38
C THR A 516 -27.62 -2.91 6.46
N ASN A 517 -27.06 -2.12 5.53
CA ASN A 517 -25.86 -2.54 4.82
C ASN A 517 -24.66 -2.29 5.75
N LEU A 518 -23.93 -3.36 6.00
CA LEU A 518 -22.80 -3.38 6.93
C LEU A 518 -21.61 -4.04 6.27
N ILE A 519 -20.47 -3.37 6.31
CA ILE A 519 -19.20 -3.96 5.90
C ILE A 519 -18.35 -4.10 7.15
N ILE A 520 -17.86 -5.30 7.38
CA ILE A 520 -16.98 -5.62 8.50
C ILE A 520 -15.62 -5.96 7.93
N SER A 521 -14.58 -5.25 8.37
CA SER A 521 -13.21 -5.52 7.94
C SER A 521 -12.34 -5.85 9.15
N LEU A 522 -11.50 -6.87 9.00
CA LEU A 522 -10.53 -7.30 10.00
C LEU A 522 -9.13 -7.13 9.41
N PHE A 523 -8.31 -6.31 10.05
CA PHE A 523 -6.93 -6.05 9.67
C PHE A 523 -5.99 -6.65 10.70
N GLN A 524 -4.93 -7.28 10.23
CA GLN A 524 -3.79 -7.64 11.06
C GLN A 524 -2.57 -6.80 10.68
N ASP A 525 -1.63 -6.64 11.62
CA ASP A 525 -0.41 -5.90 11.34
C ASP A 525 0.37 -6.60 10.22
N GLU A 526 0.67 -5.87 9.16
CA GLU A 526 1.45 -6.31 8.02
C GLU A 526 2.84 -5.67 8.08
N ASP A 527 3.86 -6.51 8.21
CA ASP A 527 5.26 -6.08 8.15
C ASP A 527 5.89 -6.45 6.80
N LYS A 528 5.16 -6.29 5.68
CA LYS A 528 5.63 -6.63 4.33
C LYS A 528 7.03 -6.07 4.02
N PHE A 529 7.36 -4.92 4.58
CA PHE A 529 8.51 -4.13 4.19
C PHE A 529 9.55 -3.96 5.30
N LYS A 530 9.24 -4.41 6.50
CA LYS A 530 10.19 -4.36 7.60
C LYS A 530 11.10 -5.56 7.54
N GLU A 531 12.39 -5.28 7.32
CA GLU A 531 13.52 -6.22 7.28
C GLU A 531 13.20 -7.66 7.63
N ASN A 532 13.49 -8.59 6.70
CA ASN A 532 13.66 -10.06 6.91
C ASN A 532 13.12 -10.65 8.22
N ASP A 533 12.12 -10.00 8.81
CA ASP A 533 11.43 -10.51 9.95
C ASP A 533 10.41 -11.57 9.46
N ALA A 534 10.97 -12.61 8.86
CA ALA A 534 10.32 -13.88 8.62
C ALA A 534 9.58 -14.41 9.86
N ARG A 535 9.67 -13.72 10.97
CA ARG A 535 9.09 -14.06 12.27
C ARG A 535 7.65 -13.60 12.41
N LYS A 536 7.21 -12.54 11.69
CA LYS A 536 5.83 -12.08 11.71
C LYS A 536 5.04 -12.64 10.54
N ASN A 537 4.83 -13.96 10.55
CA ASN A 537 3.89 -14.55 9.63
C ASN A 537 2.49 -13.99 9.87
N LEU A 538 1.77 -13.74 8.79
CA LEU A 538 0.35 -13.47 8.87
C LEU A 538 -0.35 -14.66 9.56
N LEU A 539 -1.30 -14.35 10.45
CA LEU A 539 -2.20 -15.36 10.97
C LEU A 539 -3.24 -15.71 9.90
N ASP A 540 -3.76 -16.90 10.00
CA ASP A 540 -4.99 -17.30 9.31
C ASP A 540 -6.17 -16.64 10.02
N ILE A 541 -6.67 -15.54 9.46
CA ILE A 541 -7.78 -14.78 10.04
C ILE A 541 -9.12 -15.13 9.40
N SER A 542 -10.19 -15.04 10.20
CA SER A 542 -11.58 -15.31 9.82
C SER A 542 -12.53 -14.45 10.64
N ILE A 543 -13.76 -14.27 10.17
CA ILE A 543 -14.85 -13.61 10.91
C ILE A 543 -16.07 -14.49 10.85
N SER A 544 -16.70 -14.70 12.02
CA SER A 544 -18.03 -15.31 12.11
C SER A 544 -19.06 -14.28 12.55
N VAL A 545 -20.22 -14.28 11.87
CA VAL A 545 -21.39 -13.47 12.20
C VAL A 545 -22.50 -14.39 12.67
N LEU A 546 -23.00 -14.11 13.85
CA LEU A 546 -24.04 -14.87 14.51
C LEU A 546 -25.21 -13.95 14.87
N LYS A 547 -26.44 -14.46 14.86
CA LYS A 547 -27.63 -13.75 15.32
C LYS A 547 -28.09 -14.31 16.66
N LEU A 548 -28.50 -13.43 17.58
CA LEU A 548 -29.14 -13.82 18.83
C LEU A 548 -30.68 -13.77 18.65
N GLU A 549 -31.33 -14.87 18.83
CA GLU A 549 -32.81 -14.94 18.85
C GLU A 549 -33.32 -15.44 20.21
N LEU A 550 -34.36 -14.79 20.71
CA LEU A 550 -35.07 -15.26 21.90
C LEU A 550 -35.90 -16.49 21.52
N ASN A 551 -35.55 -17.62 22.08
CA ASN A 551 -36.38 -18.82 21.96
C ASN A 551 -37.58 -18.70 22.91
N ASN A 552 -38.73 -18.44 22.35
CA ASN A 552 -39.99 -18.24 23.12
C ASN A 552 -40.37 -19.45 23.99
N ASN A 553 -39.86 -20.66 23.67
CA ASN A 553 -40.17 -21.87 24.42
C ASN A 553 -39.27 -22.12 25.62
N SER A 554 -38.06 -21.53 25.64
CA SER A 554 -37.06 -21.78 26.69
C SER A 554 -36.65 -20.52 27.46
N ASN A 555 -37.12 -19.35 27.07
CA ASN A 555 -36.67 -18.02 27.59
C ASN A 555 -35.12 -17.85 27.56
N LYS A 556 -34.42 -18.57 26.68
CA LYS A 556 -32.97 -18.50 26.49
C LYS A 556 -32.66 -17.97 25.11
N ASN A 557 -31.60 -17.16 25.02
CA ASN A 557 -31.08 -16.72 23.73
C ASN A 557 -30.48 -17.91 22.97
N GLU A 558 -30.95 -18.14 21.77
CA GLU A 558 -30.40 -19.10 20.83
C GLU A 558 -29.47 -18.41 19.88
N ILE A 559 -28.31 -19.02 19.59
CA ILE A 559 -27.31 -18.49 18.69
C ILE A 559 -27.52 -19.13 17.32
N ILE A 560 -27.86 -18.32 16.33
CA ILE A 560 -28.00 -18.73 14.93
C ILE A 560 -26.78 -18.31 14.15
N HIS A 561 -26.15 -19.26 13.46
CA HIS A 561 -25.04 -18.98 12.57
C HIS A 561 -25.57 -18.34 11.29
N ILE A 562 -25.07 -17.12 10.96
CA ILE A 562 -25.42 -16.40 9.73
C ILE A 562 -24.40 -16.74 8.66
N GLN A 563 -23.13 -16.44 8.93
CA GLN A 563 -22.05 -16.68 7.98
C GLN A 563 -20.70 -16.72 8.70
N THR A 564 -19.79 -17.52 8.19
CA THR A 564 -18.36 -17.48 8.55
C THR A 564 -17.57 -17.32 7.27
N TYR A 565 -16.65 -16.35 7.26
CA TYR A 565 -15.65 -16.27 6.21
C TYR A 565 -14.59 -17.33 6.43
N ASP A 566 -14.09 -17.88 5.33
CA ASP A 566 -13.04 -18.90 5.39
C ASP A 566 -11.72 -18.34 5.95
N PHE A 567 -10.89 -19.17 6.54
CA PHE A 567 -9.57 -18.74 7.02
C PHE A 567 -8.71 -18.26 5.87
N SER A 568 -8.13 -17.08 6.02
CA SER A 568 -7.27 -16.46 5.02
C SER A 568 -6.00 -15.91 5.63
N MET A 569 -4.87 -16.17 5.00
CA MET A 569 -3.56 -15.62 5.36
C MET A 569 -3.33 -14.26 4.66
N SER A 570 -4.34 -13.41 4.63
CA SER A 570 -4.28 -12.07 4.07
C SER A 570 -4.09 -11.01 5.15
N PRO A 571 -3.50 -9.84 4.83
CA PRO A 571 -3.37 -8.73 5.78
C PRO A 571 -4.71 -8.17 6.23
N ASN A 572 -5.75 -8.32 5.42
CA ASN A 572 -7.10 -7.91 5.76
C ASN A 572 -8.16 -8.83 5.16
N LEU A 573 -9.32 -8.85 5.82
CA LEU A 573 -10.56 -9.45 5.33
C LEU A 573 -11.64 -8.39 5.30
N GLN A 574 -12.48 -8.40 4.27
CA GLN A 574 -13.63 -7.50 4.17
C GLN A 574 -14.87 -8.28 3.76
N LEU A 575 -15.96 -8.09 4.52
CA LEU A 575 -17.22 -8.80 4.34
C LEU A 575 -18.38 -7.81 4.25
N GLU A 576 -19.19 -7.95 3.21
CA GLU A 576 -20.39 -7.15 3.01
C GLU A 576 -21.63 -7.95 3.44
N PHE A 577 -22.49 -7.33 4.23
CA PHE A 577 -23.73 -7.89 4.73
C PHE A 577 -24.90 -6.94 4.50
N ASN A 578 -26.07 -7.49 4.23
CA ASN A 578 -27.34 -6.77 4.31
C ASN A 578 -28.18 -7.47 5.41
N LEU A 579 -28.04 -6.97 6.65
CA LEU A 579 -28.61 -7.62 7.83
C LEU A 579 -29.99 -7.03 8.18
N PRO A 580 -31.00 -7.88 8.42
CA PRO A 580 -32.29 -7.43 8.95
C PRO A 580 -32.16 -6.94 10.41
N PRO A 581 -33.20 -6.28 10.96
CA PRO A 581 -33.21 -5.90 12.36
C PRO A 581 -32.94 -7.09 13.29
N GLY A 582 -32.15 -6.85 14.34
CA GLY A 582 -31.80 -7.87 15.31
C GLY A 582 -30.50 -7.61 16.05
N GLN A 583 -30.20 -8.49 16.97
CA GLN A 583 -28.95 -8.46 17.72
C GLN A 583 -27.97 -9.48 17.12
N TYR A 584 -26.75 -9.00 16.81
CA TYR A 584 -25.72 -9.82 16.19
C TYR A 584 -24.44 -9.86 17.02
N LEU A 585 -23.72 -10.96 16.91
CA LEU A 585 -22.39 -11.14 17.47
C LEU A 585 -21.39 -11.28 16.33
N ILE A 586 -20.33 -10.49 16.37
CA ILE A 586 -19.22 -10.53 15.44
C ILE A 586 -18.02 -11.13 16.19
N VAL A 587 -17.49 -12.21 15.68
CA VAL A 587 -16.39 -12.96 16.32
C VAL A 587 -15.22 -13.04 15.36
N PRO A 588 -14.15 -12.23 15.58
CA PRO A 588 -12.88 -12.41 14.91
C PRO A 588 -12.24 -13.74 15.32
N ARG A 589 -11.69 -14.48 14.37
CA ARG A 589 -11.19 -15.84 14.58
C ARG A 589 -9.84 -16.06 13.91
N THR A 590 -9.09 -17.00 14.45
CA THR A 590 -7.93 -17.66 13.85
C THR A 590 -8.02 -19.14 14.19
N SER A 591 -7.46 -20.01 13.33
CA SER A 591 -7.37 -21.45 13.68
C SER A 591 -6.43 -21.69 14.88
N GLY A 592 -5.48 -20.76 15.09
CA GLY A 592 -4.42 -20.89 16.09
C GLY A 592 -3.22 -21.74 15.65
N CYS A 593 -3.28 -22.39 14.48
CA CYS A 593 -2.20 -23.24 14.00
C CYS A 593 -0.87 -22.45 13.82
N LEU A 594 -0.98 -21.21 13.32
CA LEU A 594 0.17 -20.35 13.04
C LEU A 594 0.56 -19.42 14.21
N PHE A 595 -0.20 -19.47 15.28
CA PHE A 595 0.04 -18.58 16.43
C PHE A 595 1.26 -19.02 17.26
N GLY A 596 2.16 -18.09 17.55
CA GLY A 596 3.38 -18.39 18.32
C GLY A 596 4.41 -19.25 17.56
N ARG A 597 4.29 -19.37 16.23
CA ARG A 597 5.18 -20.18 15.39
C ARG A 597 5.65 -19.39 14.19
N SER A 598 6.93 -19.49 13.86
CA SER A 598 7.48 -18.99 12.60
C SER A 598 7.53 -20.14 11.59
N LEU A 599 6.91 -19.96 10.43
CA LEU A 599 6.98 -20.95 9.32
C LEU A 599 8.43 -21.17 8.87
N LEU A 600 9.30 -20.14 8.97
CA LEU A 600 10.69 -20.23 8.56
C LEU A 600 11.60 -20.93 9.58
N ASN A 601 11.29 -20.88 10.87
CA ASN A 601 12.06 -21.61 11.88
C ASN A 601 11.89 -23.14 11.77
N ASN A 602 10.77 -23.60 11.20
CA ASN A 602 10.54 -25.02 10.92
C ASN A 602 11.29 -25.49 9.64
N LEU A 603 11.67 -24.58 8.72
CA LEU A 603 12.48 -24.89 7.53
C LEU A 603 13.98 -24.93 7.83
N LYS A 604 14.43 -24.30 8.93
CA LYS A 604 15.84 -24.26 9.35
C LYS A 604 16.10 -25.25 10.49
N THR A 605 15.93 -26.56 10.22
CA THR A 605 16.25 -27.63 11.19
C THR A 605 17.76 -27.80 11.45
N GLU A 606 18.64 -27.02 10.80
CA GLU A 606 20.07 -27.22 10.88
C GLU A 606 20.88 -26.18 11.69
N ASN A 607 20.26 -25.07 12.17
CA ASN A 607 21.01 -24.07 12.98
C ASN A 607 20.35 -23.82 14.34
N LYS A 608 20.33 -24.82 15.20
CA LYS A 608 19.86 -24.73 16.61
C LYS A 608 20.84 -24.05 17.59
N ASN A 609 21.75 -23.19 17.17
CA ASN A 609 22.78 -22.63 18.05
C ASN A 609 22.75 -21.12 18.26
N ASN A 610 21.62 -20.44 18.10
CA ASN A 610 21.51 -19.07 18.61
C ASN A 610 20.85 -19.07 20.02
N GLU A 611 21.60 -19.53 21.03
CA GLU A 611 21.18 -19.36 22.43
C GLU A 611 21.08 -17.91 22.88
N ASN A 612 21.62 -16.95 22.09
CA ASN A 612 21.72 -15.54 22.47
C ASN A 612 20.54 -14.66 22.00
N GLY A 613 19.65 -15.17 21.14
CA GLY A 613 18.51 -14.37 20.64
C GLY A 613 18.92 -13.16 19.79
N VAL A 614 17.95 -12.25 19.52
CA VAL A 614 18.19 -11.00 18.78
C VAL A 614 18.94 -10.00 19.65
N GLU A 615 19.98 -9.39 19.10
CA GLU A 615 20.66 -8.26 19.75
C GLU A 615 19.70 -7.06 19.82
N ILE A 616 19.32 -6.66 21.03
CA ILE A 616 18.39 -5.53 21.27
C ILE A 616 19.08 -4.19 21.05
N TYR A 617 20.32 -4.08 21.57
CA TYR A 617 21.12 -2.86 21.58
C TYR A 617 22.59 -3.20 21.39
N ASN A 618 23.22 -2.61 20.39
CA ASN A 618 24.65 -2.75 20.17
C ASN A 618 25.40 -1.66 20.93
N VAL A 619 26.21 -2.07 21.91
CA VAL A 619 26.91 -1.15 22.81
C VAL A 619 28.03 -0.36 22.11
N GLU A 620 28.65 -0.96 21.08
CA GLU A 620 29.77 -0.32 20.35
C GLU A 620 29.25 0.78 19.42
N THR A 621 28.21 0.49 18.65
CA THR A 621 27.62 1.42 17.68
C THR A 621 26.57 2.34 18.31
N LYS A 622 26.09 2.05 19.51
CA LYS A 622 24.99 2.72 20.20
C LYS A 622 23.67 2.69 19.41
N ILE A 623 23.46 1.65 18.60
CA ILE A 623 22.28 1.51 17.75
C ILE A 623 21.35 0.45 18.34
N PHE A 624 20.06 0.76 18.41
CA PHE A 624 18.99 -0.19 18.72
C PHE A 624 18.56 -0.94 17.47
N SER A 625 18.28 -2.24 17.61
CA SER A 625 17.76 -3.00 16.47
C SER A 625 16.37 -2.51 16.07
N SER A 626 16.08 -2.49 14.76
CA SER A 626 14.77 -2.14 14.21
C SER A 626 13.67 -3.07 14.74
N ILE A 627 13.98 -4.35 14.92
CA ILE A 627 13.09 -5.35 15.49
C ILE A 627 12.66 -4.96 16.90
N PHE A 628 13.59 -4.55 17.75
CA PHE A 628 13.28 -4.09 19.11
C PHE A 628 12.36 -2.86 19.10
N ILE A 629 12.68 -1.86 18.26
CA ILE A 629 11.85 -0.65 18.14
C ILE A 629 10.42 -1.00 17.70
N ASN A 630 10.28 -1.87 16.70
CA ASN A 630 8.97 -2.33 16.23
C ASN A 630 8.22 -3.11 17.29
N THR A 631 8.93 -3.96 18.06
CA THR A 631 8.32 -4.70 19.19
C THR A 631 7.80 -3.74 20.26
N VAL A 632 8.54 -2.67 20.57
CA VAL A 632 8.08 -1.65 21.53
C VAL A 632 6.84 -0.91 21.02
N LYS A 633 6.78 -0.59 19.73
CA LYS A 633 5.58 -0.01 19.10
C LYS A 633 4.37 -0.97 19.14
N ASP A 634 4.59 -2.27 18.92
CA ASP A 634 3.52 -3.27 19.09
C ASP A 634 3.03 -3.34 20.55
N ILE A 635 3.96 -3.25 21.50
CA ILE A 635 3.60 -3.18 22.92
C ILE A 635 2.78 -1.93 23.21
N PHE A 636 3.17 -0.77 22.68
CA PHE A 636 2.40 0.46 22.81
C PHE A 636 0.95 0.27 22.33
N LYS A 637 0.76 -0.28 21.12
CA LYS A 637 -0.56 -0.57 20.56
C LYS A 637 -1.43 -1.48 21.45
N LYS A 638 -0.82 -2.40 22.23
CA LYS A 638 -1.56 -3.30 23.13
C LYS A 638 -2.19 -2.56 24.30
N PHE A 639 -1.68 -1.38 24.66
CA PHE A 639 -2.12 -0.55 25.77
C PHE A 639 -2.88 0.72 25.34
N ASP A 640 -2.66 1.24 24.12
CA ASP A 640 -3.45 2.33 23.52
C ASP A 640 -4.85 1.83 23.14
N ILE A 641 -5.72 1.68 24.16
CA ILE A 641 -7.08 1.14 23.99
C ILE A 641 -8.00 2.19 23.37
N LEU A 642 -7.73 3.47 23.61
CA LEU A 642 -8.56 4.58 23.17
C LEU A 642 -8.27 4.99 21.71
N LEU A 643 -7.27 4.40 21.05
CA LEU A 643 -6.81 4.74 19.70
C LEU A 643 -6.46 6.22 19.51
N ASN A 644 -5.93 6.83 20.58
CA ASN A 644 -5.56 8.26 20.58
C ASN A 644 -4.06 8.50 20.39
N LYS A 645 -3.27 7.42 20.11
CA LYS A 645 -1.82 7.44 19.92
C LYS A 645 -1.03 7.95 21.12
N SER A 646 -1.61 7.85 22.31
CA SER A 646 -0.95 8.23 23.53
C SER A 646 -1.43 7.36 24.70
N LEU A 647 -0.55 7.11 25.68
CA LEU A 647 -0.91 6.37 26.90
C LEU A 647 -1.08 7.35 28.05
N GLY A 648 -2.25 7.35 28.64
CA GLY A 648 -2.54 8.08 29.87
C GLY A 648 -2.05 7.32 31.11
N PHE A 649 -2.21 7.95 32.28
CA PHE A 649 -1.78 7.37 33.56
C PHE A 649 -2.28 5.94 33.80
N ARG A 650 -3.57 5.66 33.51
CA ARG A 650 -4.17 4.33 33.73
C ARG A 650 -3.58 3.28 32.81
N GLU A 651 -3.42 3.59 31.52
CA GLU A 651 -2.89 2.67 30.51
C GLU A 651 -1.41 2.40 30.76
N PHE A 652 -0.64 3.42 31.14
CA PHE A 652 0.77 3.27 31.47
C PHE A 652 0.96 2.48 32.79
N LYS A 653 0.11 2.70 33.79
CA LYS A 653 0.11 1.90 35.01
C LYS A 653 -0.19 0.43 34.74
N GLN A 654 -1.17 0.15 33.88
CA GLN A 654 -1.50 -1.20 33.47
C GLN A 654 -0.32 -1.87 32.75
N PHE A 655 0.42 -1.12 31.92
CA PHE A 655 1.66 -1.61 31.31
C PHE A 655 2.68 -2.03 32.39
N LEU A 656 2.96 -1.16 33.38
CA LEU A 656 3.90 -1.46 34.46
C LEU A 656 3.48 -2.70 35.27
N GLU A 657 2.19 -2.87 35.56
CA GLU A 657 1.65 -4.06 36.21
C GLU A 657 1.88 -5.33 35.38
N CYS A 658 1.69 -5.27 34.06
CA CYS A 658 1.93 -6.40 33.15
C CYS A 658 3.41 -6.83 33.12
N VAL A 659 4.34 -5.90 33.27
CA VAL A 659 5.78 -6.19 33.35
C VAL A 659 6.26 -6.51 34.78
N LYS A 660 5.31 -6.65 35.72
CA LYS A 660 5.56 -7.01 37.12
C LYS A 660 6.42 -6.00 37.90
N VAL A 661 6.34 -4.72 37.53
CA VAL A 661 6.90 -3.62 38.32
C VAL A 661 5.97 -3.34 39.48
N ASP A 662 6.51 -3.12 40.68
CA ASP A 662 5.70 -2.70 41.83
C ASP A 662 5.12 -1.31 41.58
N THR A 663 3.80 -1.26 41.44
CA THR A 663 3.06 0.00 41.18
C THR A 663 2.45 0.62 42.45
N SER A 664 2.80 0.14 43.66
CA SER A 664 2.25 0.63 44.92
C SER A 664 2.59 2.11 45.16
N SER A 665 3.77 2.55 44.74
CA SER A 665 4.25 3.94 44.78
C SER A 665 4.05 4.73 43.51
N PHE A 666 3.45 4.12 42.44
CA PHE A 666 3.24 4.77 41.16
C PHE A 666 1.96 5.59 41.16
N ASP A 667 2.11 6.90 41.34
CA ASP A 667 1.02 7.88 41.36
C ASP A 667 1.08 8.84 40.15
N GLU A 668 0.13 9.77 40.10
CA GLU A 668 0.07 10.75 39.00
C GLU A 668 1.28 11.70 38.98
N ASN A 669 1.96 11.94 40.11
CA ASN A 669 3.15 12.79 40.17
C ASN A 669 4.35 12.08 39.57
N VAL A 670 4.50 10.77 39.84
CA VAL A 670 5.56 9.96 39.20
C VAL A 670 5.34 9.86 37.70
N PHE A 671 4.08 9.68 37.28
CA PHE A 671 3.75 9.67 35.84
C PHE A 671 3.99 11.04 35.19
N LYS A 672 3.70 12.13 35.88
CA LYS A 672 3.98 13.47 35.38
C LYS A 672 5.48 13.69 35.14
N ASN A 673 6.35 13.22 36.02
CA ASN A 673 7.78 13.29 35.79
C ASN A 673 8.21 12.54 34.50
N ILE A 674 7.59 11.38 34.22
CA ILE A 674 7.85 10.62 32.99
C ILE A 674 7.39 11.42 31.77
N THR A 675 6.21 12.03 31.81
CA THR A 675 5.68 12.82 30.69
C THR A 675 6.42 14.14 30.48
N GLU A 676 7.12 14.66 31.48
CA GLU A 676 8.02 15.81 31.37
C GLU A 676 9.38 15.42 30.78
N GLU A 677 9.83 14.19 30.98
CA GLU A 677 11.10 13.69 30.47
C GLU A 677 11.01 13.19 29.01
N PHE A 678 9.93 12.54 28.66
CA PHE A 678 9.74 11.92 27.35
C PHE A 678 8.69 12.66 26.52
N GLN A 679 8.72 12.46 25.19
CA GLN A 679 7.73 13.07 24.32
C GLN A 679 6.30 12.76 24.80
N SER A 680 5.54 13.80 25.05
CA SER A 680 4.19 13.71 25.59
C SER A 680 3.27 14.78 25.01
N TYR A 681 1.98 14.52 25.02
CA TYR A 681 0.95 15.47 24.64
C TYR A 681 -0.23 15.41 25.62
N ASN A 682 -0.69 16.55 26.10
CA ASN A 682 -1.77 16.67 27.08
C ASN A 682 -1.60 15.76 28.31
N GLY A 683 -0.36 15.59 28.79
CA GLY A 683 -0.06 14.76 29.98
C GLY A 683 -0.13 13.25 29.71
N CYS A 684 -0.16 12.82 28.45
CA CYS A 684 -0.09 11.43 28.03
C CYS A 684 1.20 11.20 27.25
N ILE A 685 1.86 10.05 27.42
CA ILE A 685 3.08 9.70 26.68
C ILE A 685 2.74 9.26 25.27
N THR A 686 3.41 9.82 24.25
CA THR A 686 3.21 9.44 22.85
C THR A 686 3.92 8.12 22.52
N GLU A 687 3.64 7.54 21.33
CA GLU A 687 4.36 6.34 20.87
C GLU A 687 5.87 6.57 20.83
N ASN A 688 6.33 7.72 20.31
CA ASN A 688 7.75 8.06 20.28
C ASN A 688 8.32 8.22 21.70
N GLY A 689 7.59 8.89 22.60
CA GLY A 689 8.00 9.02 24.00
C GLY A 689 8.11 7.67 24.70
N PHE A 690 7.20 6.75 24.41
CA PHE A 690 7.24 5.40 24.94
C PHE A 690 8.44 4.61 24.41
N VAL A 691 8.78 4.75 23.13
CA VAL A 691 10.00 4.15 22.55
C VAL A 691 11.25 4.70 23.22
N GLU A 692 11.35 6.02 23.43
CA GLU A 692 12.50 6.61 24.12
C GLU A 692 12.59 6.19 25.59
N PHE A 693 11.46 6.02 26.28
CA PHE A 693 11.42 5.43 27.62
C PHE A 693 12.04 4.01 27.63
N TRP A 694 11.67 3.15 26.68
CA TRP A 694 12.24 1.80 26.57
C TRP A 694 13.73 1.82 26.23
N LYS A 695 14.15 2.70 25.32
CA LYS A 695 15.57 2.89 25.00
C LYS A 695 16.39 3.26 26.23
N LYS A 696 15.92 4.24 27.02
CA LYS A 696 16.57 4.65 28.25
C LYS A 696 16.68 3.49 29.23
N LYS A 697 15.57 2.76 29.46
CA LYS A 697 15.54 1.59 30.34
C LYS A 697 16.50 0.48 29.85
N THR A 698 16.62 0.27 28.56
CA THR A 698 17.55 -0.72 27.99
C THR A 698 19.00 -0.33 28.27
N ILE A 699 19.37 0.94 28.15
CA ILE A 699 20.70 1.44 28.47
C ILE A 699 21.00 1.32 29.97
N GLU A 700 20.01 1.60 30.82
CA GLU A 700 20.13 1.47 32.28
C GLU A 700 20.30 0.01 32.72
N ASN A 701 19.45 -0.90 32.22
CA ASN A 701 19.45 -2.32 32.60
C ASN A 701 18.81 -3.22 31.52
N ILE A 702 19.62 -3.75 30.63
CA ILE A 702 19.16 -4.61 29.52
C ILE A 702 18.49 -5.92 30.01
N GLU A 703 18.94 -6.48 31.13
CA GLU A 703 18.38 -7.73 31.66
C GLU A 703 16.97 -7.51 32.24
N GLU A 704 16.73 -6.38 32.85
CA GLU A 704 15.39 -6.00 33.29
C GLU A 704 14.43 -5.88 32.11
N VAL A 705 14.85 -5.24 31.03
CA VAL A 705 14.06 -5.10 29.79
C VAL A 705 13.76 -6.46 29.15
N LYS A 706 14.71 -7.39 29.11
CA LYS A 706 14.46 -8.77 28.67
C LYS A 706 13.40 -9.47 29.54
N ASN A 707 13.42 -9.24 30.85
CA ASN A 707 12.39 -9.78 31.75
C ASN A 707 11.01 -9.17 31.47
N TRP A 708 10.94 -7.86 31.18
CA TRP A 708 9.70 -7.21 30.77
C TRP A 708 9.13 -7.81 29.47
N LEU A 709 9.99 -8.02 28.46
CA LEU A 709 9.58 -8.66 27.19
C LEU A 709 9.02 -10.06 27.42
N LYS A 710 9.69 -10.88 28.26
CA LYS A 710 9.18 -12.21 28.64
C LYS A 710 7.84 -12.15 29.38
N ALA A 711 7.68 -11.21 30.30
CA ALA A 711 6.41 -11.01 31.02
C ALA A 711 5.28 -10.65 30.06
N LEU A 712 5.55 -9.82 29.04
CA LEU A 712 4.61 -9.44 27.99
C LEU A 712 4.38 -10.57 26.95
N GLY A 713 5.12 -11.68 27.07
CA GLY A 713 4.94 -12.86 26.24
C GLY A 713 5.71 -12.84 24.93
N TYR A 714 6.89 -12.25 24.91
CA TYR A 714 7.85 -12.33 23.80
C TYR A 714 8.95 -13.33 24.11
N ASP A 715 9.45 -14.04 23.09
CA ASP A 715 10.60 -14.92 23.21
C ASP A 715 11.94 -14.15 23.08
N ASN A 716 13.07 -14.87 23.08
CA ASN A 716 14.40 -14.25 22.94
C ASN A 716 14.61 -13.62 21.55
N ASP A 717 13.86 -14.05 20.56
CA ASP A 717 13.85 -13.51 19.20
C ASP A 717 12.81 -12.39 19.02
N LEU A 718 12.19 -11.93 20.10
CA LEU A 718 11.14 -10.90 20.13
C LEU A 718 9.87 -11.29 19.38
N TYR A 719 9.59 -12.59 19.23
CA TYR A 719 8.36 -13.08 18.63
C TYR A 719 7.22 -13.11 19.66
N PRO A 720 6.01 -12.63 19.33
CA PRO A 720 4.86 -12.59 20.25
C PRO A 720 4.23 -13.98 20.42
N LEU A 721 4.35 -14.58 21.61
CA LEU A 721 3.84 -15.90 21.94
C LEU A 721 2.45 -15.89 22.58
N LYS A 722 2.04 -14.79 23.26
CA LYS A 722 0.82 -14.73 24.08
C LYS A 722 -0.32 -13.93 23.45
N SER A 723 -0.04 -12.88 22.70
CA SER A 723 -1.08 -12.05 22.11
C SER A 723 -0.63 -11.32 20.85
N ARG A 724 -1.55 -11.17 19.88
CA ARG A 724 -1.36 -10.35 18.66
C ARG A 724 -2.57 -9.45 18.45
N CYS A 725 -2.31 -8.16 18.19
CA CYS A 725 -3.35 -7.18 17.92
C CYS A 725 -3.94 -7.36 16.52
N PHE A 726 -5.18 -6.91 16.38
CA PHE A 726 -5.86 -6.70 15.10
C PHE A 726 -6.71 -5.43 15.18
N MET A 727 -7.09 -4.88 14.03
CA MET A 727 -8.07 -3.81 13.94
C MET A 727 -9.36 -4.36 13.33
N LEU A 728 -10.48 -4.07 13.93
CA LEU A 728 -11.81 -4.38 13.42
C LEU A 728 -12.50 -3.06 13.06
N THR A 729 -12.97 -2.95 11.82
CA THR A 729 -13.71 -1.78 11.36
C THR A 729 -15.11 -2.15 10.91
N PHE A 730 -16.06 -1.27 11.20
CA PHE A 730 -17.43 -1.39 10.75
C PHE A 730 -17.78 -0.16 9.93
N HIS A 731 -18.30 -0.39 8.73
CA HIS A 731 -18.83 0.66 7.86
C HIS A 731 -20.30 0.39 7.65
N SER A 732 -21.17 1.32 8.01
CA SER A 732 -22.62 1.13 7.91
C SER A 732 -23.33 2.34 7.32
N ASP A 733 -24.55 2.11 6.79
CA ASP A 733 -25.44 3.17 6.25
C ASP A 733 -26.04 4.04 7.34
N ILE A 734 -25.98 3.61 8.58
CA ILE A 734 -26.57 4.25 9.75
C ILE A 734 -25.63 4.15 10.94
N PRO A 735 -25.70 5.09 11.88
CA PRO A 735 -24.95 4.97 13.13
C PRO A 735 -25.24 3.65 13.83
N ILE A 736 -24.19 2.94 14.21
CA ILE A 736 -24.27 1.71 14.97
C ILE A 736 -23.46 1.83 16.27
N SER A 737 -23.97 1.17 17.31
CA SER A 737 -23.22 1.03 18.57
C SER A 737 -22.62 -0.37 18.61
N VAL A 738 -21.31 -0.44 18.80
CA VAL A 738 -20.57 -1.69 18.92
C VAL A 738 -20.08 -1.83 20.35
N SER A 739 -20.42 -2.93 21.02
CA SER A 739 -19.95 -3.22 22.37
C SER A 739 -19.07 -4.47 22.39
N ALA A 740 -17.85 -4.33 22.93
CA ALA A 740 -16.95 -5.44 23.17
C ALA A 740 -17.32 -6.18 24.45
N ARG A 741 -17.34 -7.49 24.41
CA ARG A 741 -17.60 -8.35 25.56
C ARG A 741 -16.52 -9.42 25.66
N ASP A 742 -16.12 -9.72 26.90
CA ASP A 742 -15.07 -10.72 27.16
C ASP A 742 -15.52 -12.12 26.65
N ALA A 743 -14.71 -12.71 25.80
CA ALA A 743 -14.95 -14.02 25.23
C ALA A 743 -14.31 -15.17 26.04
N LEU A 744 -13.39 -14.85 26.97
CA LEU A 744 -12.61 -15.84 27.70
C LEU A 744 -13.47 -16.72 28.63
N SER A 745 -14.63 -16.21 29.07
CA SER A 745 -15.56 -16.92 29.95
C SER A 745 -16.55 -17.82 29.19
N THR A 746 -16.48 -17.86 27.85
CA THR A 746 -17.48 -18.55 27.03
C THR A 746 -16.84 -19.57 26.11
N ASP A 747 -17.44 -20.76 25.99
CA ASP A 747 -17.11 -21.78 24.97
C ASP A 747 -17.62 -21.38 23.57
N LEU A 748 -17.66 -20.05 23.29
CA LEU A 748 -18.26 -19.53 22.07
C LEU A 748 -17.54 -20.03 20.82
N ASN A 749 -16.20 -19.99 20.81
CA ASN A 749 -15.42 -20.49 19.67
C ASN A 749 -15.66 -21.96 19.38
N LYS A 750 -15.65 -22.81 20.43
CA LYS A 750 -15.96 -24.25 20.27
C LYS A 750 -17.37 -24.46 19.74
N LYS A 751 -18.34 -23.64 20.16
CA LYS A 751 -19.72 -23.70 19.62
C LYS A 751 -19.76 -23.32 18.14
N ILE A 752 -19.01 -22.28 17.75
CA ILE A 752 -18.90 -21.83 16.36
C ILE A 752 -18.27 -22.94 15.51
N ASP A 753 -17.15 -23.53 15.96
CA ASP A 753 -16.48 -24.63 15.25
C ASP A 753 -17.42 -25.82 15.03
N LYS A 754 -18.19 -26.21 16.05
CA LYS A 754 -19.21 -27.22 15.93
C LYS A 754 -20.29 -26.87 14.89
N LEU A 755 -20.74 -25.60 14.86
CA LEU A 755 -21.74 -25.12 13.91
C LEU A 755 -21.21 -25.14 12.48
N ILE A 756 -19.96 -24.70 12.26
CA ILE A 756 -19.33 -24.69 10.95
C ILE A 756 -19.18 -26.11 10.39
N ILE A 757 -18.62 -27.02 11.19
CA ILE A 757 -18.47 -28.43 10.73
C ILE A 757 -19.80 -29.08 10.46
N LYS A 758 -20.81 -28.78 11.27
CA LYS A 758 -22.16 -29.29 11.06
C LYS A 758 -22.79 -28.78 9.76
N SER A 759 -22.56 -27.51 9.41
CA SER A 759 -23.18 -26.85 8.26
C SER A 759 -22.40 -27.00 6.95
N MET A 760 -21.07 -27.07 7.04
CA MET A 760 -20.15 -26.96 5.89
C MET A 760 -19.22 -28.18 5.75
N GLY A 761 -19.13 -29.03 6.77
CA GLY A 761 -18.25 -30.20 6.76
C GLY A 761 -18.76 -31.33 5.87
N GLU A 762 -17.86 -31.97 5.14
CA GLU A 762 -18.13 -33.18 4.36
C GLU A 762 -17.91 -34.41 5.21
N LYS A 763 -18.82 -35.40 5.08
CA LYS A 763 -18.72 -36.66 5.79
C LYS A 763 -17.65 -37.54 5.12
N ILE A 764 -16.54 -37.76 5.82
CA ILE A 764 -15.39 -38.51 5.28
C ILE A 764 -15.35 -39.95 5.73
N LYS A 765 -15.91 -40.28 6.88
CA LYS A 765 -15.92 -41.65 7.42
C LYS A 765 -17.16 -41.90 8.26
N ASN A 766 -17.68 -43.13 8.17
CA ASN A 766 -18.78 -43.58 9.00
C ASN A 766 -18.45 -44.98 9.54
N LYS A 767 -18.62 -45.20 10.84
CA LYS A 767 -18.49 -46.51 11.48
C LYS A 767 -19.50 -46.64 12.58
N LYS A 768 -20.45 -47.57 12.45
CA LYS A 768 -21.62 -47.68 13.33
C LYS A 768 -22.34 -46.33 13.45
N ASP A 769 -22.43 -45.86 14.70
CA ASP A 769 -23.16 -44.63 15.10
C ASP A 769 -22.29 -43.37 15.08
N ILE A 770 -21.01 -43.46 14.63
CA ILE A 770 -20.10 -42.31 14.61
C ILE A 770 -19.81 -41.90 13.17
N SER A 771 -20.10 -40.64 12.89
CA SER A 771 -19.80 -39.99 11.63
C SER A 771 -18.69 -38.94 11.81
N VAL A 772 -17.64 -39.02 11.01
CA VAL A 772 -16.55 -38.06 11.02
C VAL A 772 -16.68 -37.09 9.84
N PHE A 773 -16.51 -35.82 10.14
CA PHE A 773 -16.64 -34.72 9.20
C PHE A 773 -15.33 -33.97 9.09
N GLN A 774 -15.01 -33.53 7.86
CA GLN A 774 -13.92 -32.65 7.55
C GLN A 774 -14.44 -31.42 6.83
N TYR A 775 -13.98 -30.27 7.20
CA TYR A 775 -14.12 -29.03 6.44
C TYR A 775 -12.74 -28.57 6.02
N GLN A 776 -12.52 -28.49 4.72
CA GLN A 776 -11.28 -27.98 4.15
C GLN A 776 -11.49 -26.53 3.73
N SER A 777 -10.66 -25.62 4.25
CA SER A 777 -10.63 -24.24 3.80
C SER A 777 -10.17 -24.19 2.34
N LYS A 778 -10.90 -23.45 1.51
CA LYS A 778 -10.57 -23.27 0.09
C LYS A 778 -9.44 -22.25 -0.13
N ILE A 779 -9.15 -21.42 0.88
CA ILE A 779 -8.23 -20.29 0.79
C ILE A 779 -6.89 -20.59 1.46
N SER A 780 -6.90 -21.20 2.65
CA SER A 780 -5.70 -21.39 3.48
C SER A 780 -5.22 -22.83 3.62
N ASN A 781 -5.88 -23.78 2.97
CA ASN A 781 -5.63 -25.23 3.10
C ASN A 781 -5.79 -25.78 4.54
N ILE A 782 -6.36 -25.02 5.46
CA ILE A 782 -6.62 -25.48 6.83
C ILE A 782 -7.76 -26.51 6.80
N ASN A 783 -7.54 -27.64 7.46
CA ASN A 783 -8.52 -28.71 7.61
C ASN A 783 -9.09 -28.69 9.03
N SER A 784 -10.41 -28.71 9.16
CA SER A 784 -11.13 -28.75 10.43
C SER A 784 -11.82 -30.09 10.58
N TYR A 785 -11.69 -30.73 11.74
CA TYR A 785 -12.23 -32.06 11.97
C TYR A 785 -13.22 -32.09 13.13
N GLY A 786 -14.29 -32.80 12.93
CA GLY A 786 -15.34 -33.02 13.96
C GLY A 786 -16.04 -34.37 13.83
N CYS A 787 -16.74 -34.77 14.86
CA CYS A 787 -17.52 -36.02 14.90
C CYS A 787 -18.95 -35.80 15.37
N LEU A 788 -19.86 -36.57 14.80
CA LEU A 788 -21.25 -36.71 15.27
C LEU A 788 -21.43 -38.11 15.80
N ASN A 789 -21.98 -38.23 16.99
CA ASN A 789 -22.48 -39.48 17.51
C ASN A 789 -24.00 -39.55 17.23
N GLU A 790 -24.39 -40.42 16.31
CA GLU A 790 -25.80 -40.68 15.96
C GLU A 790 -26.42 -41.77 16.82
N GLY A 791 -25.64 -42.42 17.73
CA GLY A 791 -26.10 -43.49 18.61
C GLY A 791 -26.67 -43.03 19.94
N ASN A 792 -27.07 -44.00 20.75
CA ASN A 792 -27.68 -43.76 22.07
C ASN A 792 -26.67 -43.83 23.22
N GLU A 793 -25.42 -44.22 22.95
CA GLU A 793 -24.36 -44.36 23.95
C GLU A 793 -23.21 -43.38 23.71
N PRO A 794 -22.49 -42.94 24.75
CA PRO A 794 -21.31 -42.11 24.61
C PRO A 794 -20.14 -42.93 24.03
N TYR A 795 -19.38 -42.34 23.08
CA TYR A 795 -18.20 -42.97 22.50
C TYR A 795 -16.95 -42.13 22.78
N ARG A 796 -15.84 -42.81 23.09
CA ARG A 796 -14.53 -42.19 23.03
C ARG A 796 -13.99 -42.30 21.60
N VAL A 797 -13.80 -41.16 20.96
CA VAL A 797 -13.28 -41.07 19.60
C VAL A 797 -11.86 -40.55 19.62
N SER A 798 -10.94 -41.30 19.01
CA SER A 798 -9.55 -40.92 18.84
C SER A 798 -9.25 -40.68 17.37
N ILE A 799 -8.73 -39.51 17.06
CA ILE A 799 -8.22 -39.17 15.73
C ILE A 799 -6.71 -39.10 15.83
N ASN A 800 -6.01 -39.89 15.03
CA ASN A 800 -4.54 -39.94 15.00
C ASN A 800 -4.07 -39.58 13.60
N PHE A 801 -3.25 -38.54 13.51
CA PHE A 801 -2.67 -38.03 12.26
C PHE A 801 -1.27 -38.63 12.10
N LYS A 802 -0.96 -39.27 10.99
CA LYS A 802 0.31 -39.95 10.76
C LYS A 802 1.45 -39.00 10.40
N SER A 803 1.15 -37.84 9.85
CA SER A 803 2.18 -36.88 9.43
C SER A 803 2.74 -36.13 10.63
N GLU A 804 4.05 -36.24 10.85
CA GLU A 804 4.78 -35.48 11.90
C GLU A 804 4.92 -33.99 11.56
N ASN A 805 4.71 -33.61 10.31
CA ASN A 805 4.94 -32.25 9.81
C ASN A 805 3.71 -31.35 9.86
N ASN A 806 2.56 -31.83 10.30
CA ASN A 806 1.36 -31.02 10.42
C ASN A 806 1.37 -30.15 11.66
N ILE A 807 0.80 -28.95 11.55
CA ILE A 807 0.60 -28.04 12.67
C ILE A 807 -0.85 -28.13 13.16
N TYR A 808 -1.06 -28.33 14.45
CA TYR A 808 -2.36 -28.53 15.07
C TYR A 808 -2.74 -27.35 15.94
N SER A 809 -4.00 -26.94 15.92
CA SER A 809 -4.51 -25.89 16.80
C SER A 809 -4.65 -26.37 18.24
N TYR A 810 -4.98 -27.64 18.41
CA TYR A 810 -5.15 -28.29 19.70
C TYR A 810 -4.41 -29.61 19.72
N GLY A 811 -3.66 -29.83 20.80
CA GLY A 811 -3.03 -31.11 21.07
C GLY A 811 -1.90 -31.48 20.11
N LYS A 812 -1.58 -32.75 20.13
CA LYS A 812 -0.56 -33.40 19.28
C LYS A 812 -1.23 -34.09 18.11
N ASN A 813 -0.48 -34.91 17.40
CA ASN A 813 -0.97 -35.74 16.30
C ASN A 813 -2.07 -36.77 16.69
N LYS A 814 -2.33 -36.96 18.00
CA LYS A 814 -3.41 -37.80 18.51
C LYS A 814 -4.33 -36.98 19.42
N ILE A 815 -5.62 -36.94 19.12
CA ILE A 815 -6.63 -36.20 19.88
C ILE A 815 -7.76 -37.14 20.23
N GLU A 816 -8.12 -37.21 21.52
CA GLU A 816 -9.20 -38.03 22.01
C GLU A 816 -10.29 -37.17 22.66
N LYS A 817 -11.55 -37.46 22.33
CA LYS A 817 -12.70 -36.82 22.95
C LYS A 817 -13.85 -37.80 23.17
N ILE A 818 -14.63 -37.53 24.22
CA ILE A 818 -15.88 -38.27 24.50
C ILE A 818 -17.01 -37.54 23.77
N VAL A 819 -17.65 -38.22 22.83
CA VAL A 819 -18.78 -37.69 22.06
C VAL A 819 -20.07 -38.27 22.62
N GLN A 820 -20.87 -37.42 23.24
CA GLN A 820 -22.16 -37.78 23.87
C GLN A 820 -23.20 -38.18 22.81
N PRO A 821 -24.21 -38.96 23.16
CA PRO A 821 -25.30 -39.34 22.25
C PRO A 821 -25.97 -38.14 21.59
N ASN A 822 -26.18 -38.24 20.28
CA ASN A 822 -26.79 -37.19 19.45
C ASN A 822 -26.09 -35.81 19.54
N LYS A 823 -24.75 -35.80 19.80
CA LYS A 823 -23.96 -34.58 19.89
C LYS A 823 -22.86 -34.53 18.84
N TYR A 824 -22.61 -33.31 18.38
CA TYR A 824 -21.42 -32.95 17.61
C TYR A 824 -20.30 -32.56 18.55
N GLU A 825 -19.07 -33.02 18.24
CA GLU A 825 -17.84 -32.55 18.89
C GLU A 825 -16.82 -32.11 17.84
N PHE A 826 -16.27 -30.91 18.04
CA PHE A 826 -15.13 -30.38 17.26
C PHE A 826 -13.83 -30.95 17.82
N PHE A 827 -12.90 -31.37 16.98
CA PHE A 827 -11.63 -31.96 17.39
C PHE A 827 -10.48 -30.98 17.28
N THR A 828 -10.12 -30.53 16.06
CA THR A 828 -8.98 -29.65 15.86
C THR A 828 -9.02 -29.00 14.47
N HIS A 829 -8.25 -27.91 14.32
CA HIS A 829 -7.80 -27.46 13.03
C HIS A 829 -6.40 -28.00 12.76
N VAL A 830 -6.09 -28.31 11.52
CA VAL A 830 -4.81 -28.84 11.06
C VAL A 830 -4.34 -28.01 9.88
N PHE A 831 -3.14 -27.44 9.99
CA PHE A 831 -2.47 -26.80 8.88
C PHE A 831 -1.44 -27.79 8.31
N PRO A 832 -1.63 -28.29 7.07
CA PRO A 832 -0.66 -29.16 6.42
C PRO A 832 0.58 -28.35 6.06
N PHE A 833 1.73 -28.78 6.51
CA PHE A 833 2.98 -28.13 6.15
C PHE A 833 3.34 -28.48 4.69
N PRO A 834 3.70 -27.54 3.84
CA PRO A 834 4.05 -27.82 2.46
C PRO A 834 5.39 -28.57 2.40
N ASN A 835 5.34 -29.88 2.39
CA ASN A 835 6.45 -30.68 1.87
C ASN A 835 6.34 -30.70 0.35
N ASN A 836 7.47 -30.76 -0.35
CA ASN A 836 7.63 -30.69 -1.80
C ASN A 836 6.80 -31.70 -2.64
N ASP A 837 6.01 -32.55 -2.03
CA ASP A 837 5.07 -33.46 -2.69
C ASP A 837 3.63 -33.04 -2.44
N MET A 838 2.92 -32.61 -3.47
CA MET A 838 1.54 -32.16 -3.46
C MET A 838 0.49 -33.21 -3.07
N ASN A 839 0.89 -34.42 -2.68
CA ASN A 839 0.01 -35.52 -2.31
C ASN A 839 0.08 -35.82 -0.82
N ASN A 840 -0.10 -34.84 0.06
CA ASN A 840 -0.30 -35.11 1.48
C ASN A 840 -1.73 -35.62 1.73
N GLU A 841 -1.97 -36.90 1.46
CA GLU A 841 -3.13 -37.61 2.03
C GLU A 841 -3.00 -37.59 3.55
N LEU A 842 -3.90 -36.84 4.23
CA LEU A 842 -4.05 -36.91 5.68
C LEU A 842 -4.47 -38.29 6.08
N GLU A 843 -3.53 -39.16 6.48
CA GLU A 843 -3.85 -40.46 7.03
C GLU A 843 -4.23 -40.30 8.51
N PHE A 844 -5.45 -40.65 8.83
CA PHE A 844 -5.95 -40.68 10.20
C PHE A 844 -6.57 -42.01 10.53
N ASN A 845 -6.36 -42.44 11.76
CA ASN A 845 -7.02 -43.61 12.32
C ASN A 845 -8.08 -43.17 13.33
N ILE A 846 -9.26 -43.82 13.24
CA ILE A 846 -10.34 -43.58 14.16
C ILE A 846 -10.52 -44.83 15.01
N GLU A 847 -10.32 -44.70 16.29
CA GLU A 847 -10.56 -45.74 17.29
C GLU A 847 -11.83 -45.45 18.08
N TYR A 848 -12.69 -46.40 18.22
CA TYR A 848 -13.95 -46.22 18.90
C TYR A 848 -13.97 -47.13 20.12
N PHE A 849 -14.15 -46.56 21.29
CA PHE A 849 -14.30 -47.25 22.54
C PHE A 849 -15.64 -46.86 23.15
N PRO A 850 -16.67 -47.76 23.18
CA PRO A 850 -17.86 -47.48 23.94
C PRO A 850 -17.46 -47.36 25.42
N LEU A 851 -17.98 -46.35 26.09
CA LEU A 851 -17.80 -46.19 27.51
C LEU A 851 -18.91 -47.03 28.17
N ASN A 852 -18.57 -48.18 28.74
CA ASN A 852 -19.49 -49.00 29.55
C ASN A 852 -19.86 -48.26 30.81
#